data_772ca6651e734edd3a3117d59b078e2a
#
_entry.id   772ca6651e734edd3a3117d59b078e2a
#
_cell.length_a   1.000
_cell.length_b   1.000
_cell.length_c   1.000
_cell.angle_alpha   90.00
_cell.angle_beta   90.00
_cell.angle_gamma   90.00
#
_symmetry.space_group_name_H-M   'P 1'
#
loop_
_entity.id
_entity.type
_entity.pdbx_description
1 polymer ?
#
loop_
_entity_poly.entity_id
_entity_poly.type
_entity_poly.pdbx_seq_one_letter_code
_entity_poly.pdbx_strand_id
1 'polypeptide(L)'
;MTGAVDPVATGDLDAGFEAALRRLLDPANAGRSLHWGRSYLYEGTWRRRDGDDVAVVVKQFRHDDLRARLRRRRRGSRARLSFHAARRLRGLGIPTPEPLFYAESTTVEDPAWFVCRRVPEALELRYVLRALNSGQGAARFPEIDGSVLLRRVGALAAQLHRHGVWFRDLTSGNVLLSGPTTDAELYLVDLNRVRFRRRLSMSQRLRDLSRMPVVREADRAEYLRGYRDGGLPRFLQLWFDLYHHGFRLRIRSKHGARRGLRRFADLLLPRRRAHPHVPGADTAAKAQERAVWDPLTDQPHQHATRSQRLGVRLRDAAHHARPLLRAAGPLFASILEAKRVRRRVDRFVERIPFSGLGVAVGPDSAPVGDLVEAIDDLGVDNVLLRFHLWRDLHGDLLELAEILGGAERRPVELVFQLSQDRSLVRDGGLWRRRVEEAVSTLLPFGQTFLIGQAPNRSKWGVWRPDEYWNLLAAGARAVGAADRDGCVLAPAVIDFEPHATAGLVHSGLPEHRFDILASQLYVDRRGAPENRQLGFDLAGKLAVLRALARRAPDCASDRSWVTEFNWPLREGPHAPAGRDVAVDEDTQASYLVRYCLEALGTGLAERVFWWQLAAAGYGLIDPRGGGLRRRPAYLALRQLRHVLAGAGVERLRLPPGVRGYRALWPGREIQVLWATDRRGRSFWPPVRVRRAWDRDGLEAGSGDVPLGPAPVYLEVERRQEPDVR
;
A
#
# COMPACT_ATOMS: atom_id res chain seq x y z
N MET A 1 -17.91 28.30 -3.16
CA MET A 1 -18.43 27.72 -1.90
C MET A 1 -19.06 28.82 -1.09
N THR A 2 -20.37 28.82 -0.97
CA THR A 2 -21.07 29.61 0.06
C THR A 2 -21.36 28.62 1.20
N GLY A 3 -20.40 28.33 2.03
CA GLY A 3 -20.58 27.51 3.22
C GLY A 3 -20.75 28.43 4.42
N ALA A 4 -21.73 28.16 5.27
CA ALA A 4 -21.79 28.78 6.59
C ALA A 4 -20.61 28.20 7.40
N VAL A 5 -19.55 28.97 7.52
CA VAL A 5 -18.54 28.81 8.56
C VAL A 5 -19.19 29.38 9.82
N ASP A 6 -19.19 28.64 10.93
CA ASP A 6 -19.77 29.12 12.18
C ASP A 6 -19.08 30.45 12.58
N PRO A 7 -19.79 31.58 12.68
CA PRO A 7 -19.19 32.90 12.88
C PRO A 7 -18.43 33.04 14.19
N VAL A 8 -18.52 32.11 15.12
CA VAL A 8 -17.75 32.13 16.39
C VAL A 8 -16.23 32.02 16.17
N ALA A 9 -15.77 31.58 14.98
CA ALA A 9 -14.34 31.53 14.64
C ALA A 9 -13.90 32.63 13.66
N THR A 10 -14.81 33.48 13.16
CA THR A 10 -14.53 34.34 12.01
C THR A 10 -15.30 35.67 12.13
N GLY A 11 -14.66 36.69 12.61
CA GLY A 11 -14.96 38.03 12.13
C GLY A 11 -14.58 38.13 10.64
N ASP A 12 -15.01 39.18 9.94
CA ASP A 12 -14.93 39.40 8.48
C ASP A 12 -13.93 38.55 7.68
N LEU A 13 -14.46 37.76 6.74
CA LEU A 13 -13.73 36.88 5.86
C LEU A 13 -13.08 37.70 4.74
N ASP A 14 -11.79 37.91 4.79
CA ASP A 14 -11.04 38.44 3.67
C ASP A 14 -10.80 37.36 2.59
N ALA A 15 -10.42 37.76 1.39
CA ALA A 15 -10.15 36.85 0.26
C ALA A 15 -8.99 35.88 0.56
N GLY A 16 -8.03 36.28 1.38
CA GLY A 16 -6.89 35.45 1.79
C GLY A 16 -7.32 34.31 2.71
N PHE A 17 -8.24 34.57 3.63
CA PHE A 17 -8.80 33.55 4.52
C PHE A 17 -9.58 32.48 3.73
N GLU A 18 -10.40 32.90 2.76
CA GLU A 18 -11.17 31.96 1.95
C GLU A 18 -10.25 31.05 1.11
N ALA A 19 -9.17 31.60 0.56
CA ALA A 19 -8.18 30.84 -0.19
C ALA A 19 -7.45 29.82 0.70
N ALA A 20 -7.02 30.22 1.90
CA ALA A 20 -6.39 29.35 2.90
C ALA A 20 -7.35 28.22 3.35
N LEU A 21 -8.62 28.56 3.59
CA LEU A 21 -9.65 27.59 3.95
C LEU A 21 -9.89 26.58 2.82
N ARG A 22 -10.05 27.03 1.59
CA ARG A 22 -10.20 26.14 0.43
C ARG A 22 -9.01 25.19 0.27
N ARG A 23 -7.79 25.71 0.45
CA ARG A 23 -6.56 24.90 0.39
C ARG A 23 -6.53 23.84 1.48
N LEU A 24 -6.88 24.19 2.73
CA LEU A 24 -6.94 23.26 3.85
C LEU A 24 -8.00 22.17 3.65
N LEU A 25 -9.19 22.52 3.12
CA LEU A 25 -10.31 21.60 2.93
C LEU A 25 -10.18 20.69 1.72
N ASP A 26 -9.24 20.97 0.82
CA ASP A 26 -8.93 20.10 -0.31
C ASP A 26 -7.98 18.97 0.13
N PRO A 27 -8.42 17.69 0.08
CA PRO A 27 -7.57 16.55 0.44
C PRO A 27 -6.30 16.41 -0.40
N ALA A 28 -6.25 17.02 -1.59
CA ALA A 28 -5.06 17.02 -2.43
C ALA A 28 -3.87 17.74 -1.77
N ASN A 29 -4.15 18.71 -0.89
CA ASN A 29 -3.15 19.46 -0.13
C ASN A 29 -2.87 18.85 1.26
N ALA A 30 -3.26 17.59 1.50
CA ALA A 30 -3.02 16.94 2.79
C ALA A 30 -1.53 16.79 3.05
N GLY A 31 -1.06 17.22 4.21
CA GLY A 31 0.32 16.96 4.65
C GLY A 31 0.56 15.46 4.88
N ARG A 32 -0.39 14.79 5.54
CA ARG A 32 -0.38 13.34 5.74
C ARG A 32 -1.81 12.81 5.78
N SER A 33 -2.07 11.68 5.13
CA SER A 33 -3.36 10.99 5.21
C SER A 33 -3.37 10.01 6.38
N LEU A 34 -4.30 10.20 7.33
CA LEU A 34 -4.47 9.32 8.48
C LEU A 34 -5.47 8.19 8.20
N HIS A 35 -6.54 8.48 7.46
CA HIS A 35 -7.54 7.49 7.09
C HIS A 35 -8.25 7.88 5.79
N TRP A 36 -8.28 6.94 4.86
CA TRP A 36 -8.97 7.07 3.59
C TRP A 36 -10.08 6.02 3.48
N GLY A 37 -11.31 6.41 3.75
CA GLY A 37 -12.44 5.49 3.79
C GLY A 37 -13.77 6.14 3.39
N ARG A 38 -14.83 5.90 4.17
CA ARG A 38 -16.11 6.60 4.02
C ARG A 38 -16.03 8.08 4.36
N SER A 39 -15.05 8.47 5.12
CA SER A 39 -14.63 9.83 5.39
C SER A 39 -13.12 9.89 5.19
N TYR A 40 -12.62 11.04 4.79
CA TYR A 40 -11.19 11.27 4.68
C TYR A 40 -10.72 11.96 5.95
N LEU A 41 -9.61 11.48 6.50
CA LEU A 41 -8.99 12.05 7.68
C LEU A 41 -7.52 12.33 7.34
N TYR A 42 -7.13 13.59 7.42
CA TYR A 42 -5.77 14.02 7.04
C TYR A 42 -5.27 15.14 7.92
N GLU A 43 -3.97 15.27 8.02
CA GLU A 43 -3.27 16.34 8.71
C GLU A 43 -3.07 17.53 7.79
N GLY A 44 -3.13 18.72 8.36
CA GLY A 44 -2.84 19.99 7.70
C GLY A 44 -2.37 21.04 8.71
N THR A 45 -2.03 22.21 8.21
CA THR A 45 -1.68 23.38 9.04
C THR A 45 -2.72 24.45 8.82
N TRP A 46 -3.19 25.02 9.91
CA TRP A 46 -4.12 26.14 9.92
C TRP A 46 -3.45 27.36 10.53
N ARG A 47 -3.32 28.42 9.76
CA ARG A 47 -2.79 29.68 10.23
C ARG A 47 -3.88 30.47 10.94
N ARG A 48 -3.68 30.77 12.21
CA ARG A 48 -4.56 31.63 12.99
C ARG A 48 -4.37 33.09 12.61
N ARG A 49 -5.32 33.94 13.00
CA ARG A 49 -5.25 35.40 12.79
C ARG A 49 -4.12 36.08 13.57
N ASP A 50 -3.77 35.53 14.73
CA ASP A 50 -2.62 35.92 15.53
C ASP A 50 -1.26 35.61 14.91
N GLY A 51 -1.25 34.93 13.73
CA GLY A 51 -0.06 34.56 12.99
C GLY A 51 0.46 33.17 13.28
N ASP A 52 -0.06 32.49 14.31
CA ASP A 52 0.38 31.19 14.74
C ASP A 52 -0.12 30.07 13.82
N ASP A 53 0.78 29.18 13.45
CA ASP A 53 0.49 27.96 12.71
C ASP A 53 0.09 26.84 13.66
N VAL A 54 -1.13 26.32 13.50
CA VAL A 54 -1.67 25.24 14.33
C VAL A 54 -1.77 23.97 13.51
N ALA A 55 -1.15 22.90 14.01
CA ALA A 55 -1.32 21.57 13.42
C ALA A 55 -2.76 21.09 13.65
N VAL A 56 -3.45 20.72 12.57
CA VAL A 56 -4.86 20.34 12.60
C VAL A 56 -5.09 18.98 11.95
N VAL A 57 -6.22 18.38 12.32
CA VAL A 57 -6.76 17.20 11.65
C VAL A 57 -8.09 17.59 11.00
N VAL A 58 -8.18 17.35 9.71
CA VAL A 58 -9.37 17.59 8.90
C VAL A 58 -10.10 16.27 8.66
N LYS A 59 -11.38 16.21 9.01
CA LYS A 59 -12.24 15.07 8.71
C LYS A 59 -13.30 15.45 7.70
N GLN A 60 -13.14 15.02 6.46
CA GLN A 60 -14.10 15.21 5.39
C GLN A 60 -15.13 14.09 5.39
N PHE A 61 -16.40 14.42 5.53
CA PHE A 61 -17.53 13.50 5.46
C PHE A 61 -18.16 13.55 4.07
N ARG A 62 -18.18 12.41 3.39
CA ARG A 62 -18.78 12.27 2.08
C ARG A 62 -20.24 11.80 2.18
N HIS A 63 -21.08 12.22 1.24
CA HIS A 63 -22.50 11.93 1.19
C HIS A 63 -22.84 11.11 -0.07
N ASP A 64 -22.22 9.94 -0.20
CA ASP A 64 -22.25 9.11 -1.42
C ASP A 64 -23.56 8.32 -1.61
N ASP A 65 -24.48 8.32 -0.63
CA ASP A 65 -25.74 7.58 -0.71
C ASP A 65 -26.97 8.41 -0.34
N LEU A 66 -28.12 8.07 -0.94
CA LEU A 66 -29.42 8.74 -0.72
C LEU A 66 -29.82 8.76 0.78
N ARG A 67 -29.48 7.71 1.54
CA ARG A 67 -29.80 7.63 2.97
C ARG A 67 -28.96 8.61 3.79
N ALA A 68 -27.72 8.85 3.39
CA ALA A 68 -26.86 9.86 4.03
C ALA A 68 -27.37 11.27 3.74
N ARG A 69 -27.79 11.55 2.50
CA ARG A 69 -28.38 12.83 2.07
C ARG A 69 -29.68 13.13 2.81
N LEU A 70 -30.61 12.17 2.90
CA LEU A 70 -31.87 12.34 3.64
C LEU A 70 -31.63 12.57 5.14
N ARG A 71 -30.65 11.91 5.73
CA ARG A 71 -30.25 12.09 7.13
C ARG A 71 -29.66 13.46 7.37
N ARG A 72 -28.85 13.98 6.45
CA ARG A 72 -28.29 15.34 6.52
C ARG A 72 -29.39 16.38 6.52
N ARG A 73 -30.39 16.28 5.64
CA ARG A 73 -31.56 17.19 5.62
C ARG A 73 -32.32 17.19 6.93
N ARG A 74 -32.47 16.05 7.61
CA ARG A 74 -33.25 15.95 8.86
C ARG A 74 -32.46 16.30 10.13
N ARG A 75 -31.16 16.12 10.15
CA ARG A 75 -30.35 16.18 11.41
C ARG A 75 -29.08 17.03 11.31
N GLY A 76 -28.84 17.68 10.20
CA GLY A 76 -27.58 18.37 9.89
C GLY A 76 -26.47 17.41 9.46
N SER A 77 -25.34 17.98 9.04
CA SER A 77 -24.17 17.19 8.60
C SER A 77 -23.51 16.47 9.77
N ARG A 78 -22.73 15.42 9.43
CA ARG A 78 -21.90 14.73 10.42
C ARG A 78 -20.79 15.64 10.96
N ALA A 79 -20.32 16.59 10.17
CA ALA A 79 -19.31 17.57 10.58
C ALA A 79 -19.86 18.48 11.67
N ARG A 80 -21.02 19.10 11.44
CA ARG A 80 -21.74 19.92 12.42
C ARG A 80 -22.00 19.13 13.72
N LEU A 81 -22.52 17.91 13.61
CA LEU A 81 -22.78 17.05 14.78
C LEU A 81 -21.50 16.75 15.57
N SER A 82 -20.36 16.49 14.88
CA SER A 82 -19.08 16.26 15.54
C SER A 82 -18.57 17.49 16.27
N PHE A 83 -18.67 18.67 15.65
CA PHE A 83 -18.25 19.94 16.23
C PHE A 83 -19.02 20.27 17.52
N HIS A 84 -20.34 20.24 17.46
CA HIS A 84 -21.16 20.54 18.65
C HIS A 84 -20.99 19.47 19.74
N ALA A 85 -20.83 18.20 19.39
CA ALA A 85 -20.53 17.16 20.36
C ALA A 85 -19.17 17.39 21.04
N ALA A 86 -18.13 17.76 20.29
CA ALA A 86 -16.81 18.06 20.83
C ALA A 86 -16.85 19.26 21.79
N ARG A 87 -17.48 20.37 21.41
CA ARG A 87 -17.63 21.54 22.29
C ARG A 87 -18.34 21.19 23.59
N ARG A 88 -19.42 20.40 23.49
CA ARG A 88 -20.20 20.02 24.69
C ARG A 88 -19.41 19.04 25.59
N LEU A 89 -18.68 18.09 25.03
CA LEU A 89 -17.83 17.17 25.81
C LEU A 89 -16.74 17.93 26.56
N ARG A 90 -16.06 18.88 25.90
CA ARG A 90 -15.05 19.72 26.55
C ARG A 90 -15.65 20.56 27.68
N GLY A 91 -16.84 21.14 27.48
CA GLY A 91 -17.57 21.86 28.54
C GLY A 91 -17.97 20.98 29.73
N LEU A 92 -17.99 19.64 29.57
CA LEU A 92 -18.21 18.65 30.64
C LEU A 92 -16.88 18.10 31.23
N GLY A 93 -15.73 18.66 30.84
CA GLY A 93 -14.41 18.19 31.27
C GLY A 93 -14.03 16.82 30.71
N ILE A 94 -14.66 16.40 29.59
CA ILE A 94 -14.36 15.14 28.92
C ILE A 94 -13.39 15.41 27.76
N PRO A 95 -12.17 14.84 27.76
CA PRO A 95 -11.15 15.13 26.77
C PRO A 95 -11.56 14.70 25.37
N THR A 96 -11.47 15.62 24.43
CA THR A 96 -11.58 15.43 22.99
C THR A 96 -10.73 16.49 22.30
N PRO A 97 -10.16 16.22 21.10
CA PRO A 97 -9.40 17.22 20.37
C PRO A 97 -10.17 18.52 20.25
N GLU A 98 -9.49 19.65 20.44
CA GLU A 98 -10.11 20.98 20.41
C GLU A 98 -10.78 21.21 19.05
N PRO A 99 -12.12 21.38 19.00
CA PRO A 99 -12.81 21.66 17.75
C PRO A 99 -12.57 23.11 17.35
N LEU A 100 -12.01 23.33 16.15
CA LEU A 100 -11.74 24.68 15.65
C LEU A 100 -12.93 25.21 14.85
N PHE A 101 -13.38 24.47 13.86
CA PHE A 101 -14.55 24.83 13.06
C PHE A 101 -15.12 23.63 12.30
N TYR A 102 -16.27 23.85 11.66
CA TYR A 102 -16.80 22.95 10.63
C TYR A 102 -17.22 23.75 9.40
N ALA A 103 -17.16 23.13 8.23
CA ALA A 103 -17.62 23.71 6.98
C ALA A 103 -18.63 22.80 6.31
N GLU A 104 -19.64 23.38 5.69
CA GLU A 104 -20.67 22.70 4.92
C GLU A 104 -20.83 23.38 3.57
N SER A 105 -21.02 22.60 2.51
CA SER A 105 -21.46 23.14 1.23
C SER A 105 -22.97 23.41 1.25
N THR A 106 -23.42 24.34 0.43
CA THR A 106 -24.83 24.66 0.22
C THR A 106 -25.61 23.49 -0.34
N THR A 107 -24.95 22.63 -1.12
CA THR A 107 -25.59 21.44 -1.68
C THR A 107 -25.51 20.26 -0.72
N VAL A 108 -26.57 19.46 -0.65
CA VAL A 108 -26.64 18.28 0.22
C VAL A 108 -25.71 17.17 -0.27
N GLU A 109 -25.29 17.23 -1.53
CA GLU A 109 -24.48 16.23 -2.21
C GLU A 109 -22.99 16.39 -1.92
N ASP A 110 -22.57 17.61 -1.68
CA ASP A 110 -21.19 17.96 -1.41
C ASP A 110 -20.71 17.49 -0.03
N PRO A 111 -19.41 17.31 0.16
CA PRO A 111 -18.85 16.94 1.45
C PRO A 111 -19.07 18.02 2.52
N ALA A 112 -18.89 17.61 3.77
CA ALA A 112 -18.82 18.50 4.92
C ALA A 112 -17.54 18.17 5.70
N TRP A 113 -16.91 19.19 6.29
CA TRP A 113 -15.62 19.08 6.97
C TRP A 113 -15.74 19.47 8.44
N PHE A 114 -15.06 18.69 9.28
CA PHE A 114 -14.84 19.00 10.69
C PHE A 114 -13.34 19.13 10.92
N VAL A 115 -12.91 20.23 11.51
CA VAL A 115 -11.51 20.56 11.77
C VAL A 115 -11.28 20.68 13.26
N CYS A 116 -10.25 19.98 13.76
CA CYS A 116 -9.84 20.03 15.15
C CYS A 116 -8.32 20.11 15.27
N ARG A 117 -7.83 20.57 16.43
CA ARG A 117 -6.39 20.57 16.72
C ARG A 117 -5.86 19.14 16.71
N ARG A 118 -4.68 18.94 16.15
CA ARG A 118 -3.98 17.66 16.19
C ARG A 118 -3.57 17.33 17.62
N VAL A 119 -3.81 16.09 18.05
CA VAL A 119 -3.26 15.56 19.31
C VAL A 119 -1.80 15.18 19.03
N PRO A 120 -0.83 15.75 19.77
CA PRO A 120 0.58 15.37 19.62
C PRO A 120 0.77 13.87 19.90
N GLU A 121 1.69 13.26 19.18
CA GLU A 121 2.10 11.85 19.38
C GLU A 121 0.93 10.84 19.52
N ALA A 122 -0.19 11.14 18.85
CA ALA A 122 -1.44 10.39 19.01
C ALA A 122 -1.27 8.89 18.70
N LEU A 123 -1.50 8.06 19.72
CA LEU A 123 -1.51 6.60 19.63
C LEU A 123 -2.95 6.11 19.79
N GLU A 124 -3.48 5.37 18.82
CA GLU A 124 -4.79 4.76 18.97
C GLU A 124 -4.76 3.60 20.00
N LEU A 125 -5.67 3.62 20.97
CA LEU A 125 -5.83 2.56 21.99
C LEU A 125 -5.94 1.16 21.37
N ARG A 126 -6.40 1.05 20.11
CA ARG A 126 -6.50 -0.26 19.43
C ARG A 126 -5.16 -0.98 19.27
N TYR A 127 -4.05 -0.27 19.13
CA TYR A 127 -2.74 -0.89 19.00
C TYR A 127 -2.27 -1.43 20.35
N VAL A 128 -2.46 -0.67 21.41
CA VAL A 128 -2.14 -1.10 22.77
C VAL A 128 -2.98 -2.31 23.17
N LEU A 129 -4.32 -2.25 22.98
CA LEU A 129 -5.20 -3.38 23.30
C LEU A 129 -4.90 -4.64 22.47
N ARG A 130 -4.43 -4.51 21.24
CA ARG A 130 -3.97 -5.66 20.46
C ARG A 130 -2.74 -6.31 21.08
N ALA A 131 -1.78 -5.51 21.53
CA ALA A 131 -0.58 -5.99 22.19
C ALA A 131 -0.92 -6.65 23.54
N LEU A 132 -1.77 -6.04 24.36
CA LEU A 132 -2.25 -6.62 25.61
C LEU A 132 -2.96 -7.96 25.38
N ASN A 133 -3.93 -7.99 24.46
CA ASN A 133 -4.70 -9.19 24.13
C ASN A 133 -3.84 -10.35 23.59
N SER A 134 -2.67 -10.05 22.98
CA SER A 134 -1.71 -11.06 22.50
C SER A 134 -0.62 -11.42 23.50
N GLY A 135 -0.61 -10.81 24.68
CA GLY A 135 0.42 -11.01 25.69
C GLY A 135 1.73 -10.25 25.43
N GLN A 136 1.76 -9.38 24.40
CA GLN A 136 2.94 -8.62 23.98
C GLN A 136 2.91 -7.16 24.49
N GLY A 137 2.08 -6.84 25.48
CA GLY A 137 1.89 -5.47 25.97
C GLY A 137 3.20 -4.83 26.42
N ALA A 138 3.88 -5.44 27.37
CA ALA A 138 5.14 -4.93 27.93
C ALA A 138 6.27 -4.85 26.89
N ALA A 139 6.35 -5.81 25.95
CA ALA A 139 7.38 -5.81 24.91
C ALA A 139 7.18 -4.71 23.86
N ARG A 140 5.93 -4.36 23.52
CA ARG A 140 5.62 -3.35 22.50
C ARG A 140 5.43 -1.94 23.06
N PHE A 141 5.01 -1.85 24.29
CA PHE A 141 4.72 -0.59 24.99
C PHE A 141 5.24 -0.70 26.43
N PRO A 142 6.58 -0.67 26.64
CA PRO A 142 7.18 -0.88 27.95
C PRO A 142 6.78 0.18 28.98
N GLU A 143 6.46 1.39 28.55
CA GLU A 143 6.05 2.50 29.40
C GLU A 143 4.55 2.49 29.73
N ILE A 144 3.78 1.49 29.23
CA ILE A 144 2.35 1.38 29.48
C ILE A 144 2.04 0.23 30.42
N ASP A 145 1.62 0.55 31.65
CA ASP A 145 0.93 -0.40 32.52
C ASP A 145 -0.48 -0.66 32.00
N GLY A 146 -0.70 -1.84 31.43
CA GLY A 146 -1.98 -2.22 30.84
C GLY A 146 -3.12 -2.23 31.84
N SER A 147 -2.89 -2.58 33.10
CA SER A 147 -3.90 -2.63 34.16
C SER A 147 -4.36 -1.23 34.55
N VAL A 148 -3.42 -0.31 34.73
CA VAL A 148 -3.70 1.10 35.03
C VAL A 148 -4.41 1.75 33.85
N LEU A 149 -3.92 1.57 32.63
CA LEU A 149 -4.55 2.11 31.42
C LEU A 149 -6.01 1.63 31.28
N LEU A 150 -6.28 0.35 31.50
CA LEU A 150 -7.63 -0.20 31.39
C LEU A 150 -8.58 0.37 32.46
N ARG A 151 -8.11 0.59 33.70
CA ARG A 151 -8.88 1.31 34.71
C ARG A 151 -9.20 2.72 34.26
N ARG A 152 -8.23 3.45 33.71
CA ARG A 152 -8.44 4.82 33.18
C ARG A 152 -9.47 4.85 32.05
N VAL A 153 -9.42 3.88 31.14
CA VAL A 153 -10.43 3.75 30.05
C VAL A 153 -11.82 3.45 30.64
N GLY A 154 -11.90 2.62 31.68
CA GLY A 154 -13.14 2.37 32.42
C GLY A 154 -13.69 3.63 33.10
N ALA A 155 -12.83 4.38 33.76
CA ALA A 155 -13.17 5.64 34.42
C ALA A 155 -13.68 6.70 33.40
N LEU A 156 -13.06 6.80 32.21
CA LEU A 156 -13.54 7.65 31.13
C LEU A 156 -14.96 7.26 30.68
N ALA A 157 -15.24 5.96 30.55
CA ALA A 157 -16.60 5.48 30.26
C ALA A 157 -17.59 5.81 31.37
N ALA A 158 -17.18 5.72 32.64
CA ALA A 158 -17.99 6.11 33.78
C ALA A 158 -18.30 7.62 33.77
N GLN A 159 -17.33 8.46 33.47
CA GLN A 159 -17.49 9.89 33.34
C GLN A 159 -18.51 10.25 32.25
N LEU A 160 -18.39 9.65 31.05
CA LEU A 160 -19.37 9.79 29.97
C LEU A 160 -20.79 9.49 30.47
N HIS A 161 -20.96 8.35 31.10
CA HIS A 161 -22.28 7.87 31.51
C HIS A 161 -22.88 8.66 32.68
N ARG A 162 -22.06 9.21 33.59
CA ARG A 162 -22.52 10.13 34.66
C ARG A 162 -23.10 11.40 34.06
N HIS A 163 -22.49 11.93 32.99
CA HIS A 163 -22.97 13.13 32.28
C HIS A 163 -24.08 12.84 31.25
N GLY A 164 -24.66 11.63 31.25
CA GLY A 164 -25.71 11.24 30.32
C GLY A 164 -25.26 11.16 28.85
N VAL A 165 -23.97 10.96 28.62
CA VAL A 165 -23.42 10.86 27.27
C VAL A 165 -23.46 9.41 26.79
N TRP A 166 -24.29 9.13 25.81
CA TRP A 166 -24.32 7.84 25.11
C TRP A 166 -23.43 7.91 23.89
N PHE A 167 -22.25 7.32 23.96
CA PHE A 167 -21.24 7.42 22.89
C PHE A 167 -21.65 6.62 21.65
N ARG A 168 -22.26 5.45 21.82
CA ARG A 168 -22.78 4.54 20.78
C ARG A 168 -21.72 3.86 19.94
N ASP A 169 -20.47 4.25 20.02
CA ASP A 169 -19.35 3.67 19.25
C ASP A 169 -18.04 3.70 20.07
N LEU A 170 -18.14 3.43 21.37
CA LEU A 170 -17.00 3.43 22.29
C LEU A 170 -16.11 2.20 22.01
N THR A 171 -15.29 2.32 20.97
CA THR A 171 -14.34 1.27 20.54
C THR A 171 -12.92 1.76 20.71
N SER A 172 -11.98 0.84 20.78
CA SER A 172 -10.55 1.18 20.91
C SER A 172 -9.97 2.04 19.80
N GLY A 173 -10.60 2.08 18.65
CA GLY A 173 -10.19 2.97 17.55
C GLY A 173 -10.71 4.41 17.68
N ASN A 174 -11.59 4.66 18.64
CA ASN A 174 -12.17 5.98 18.89
C ASN A 174 -11.64 6.60 20.20
N VAL A 175 -10.58 6.04 20.76
CA VAL A 175 -9.82 6.56 21.90
C VAL A 175 -8.37 6.70 21.47
N LEU A 176 -7.80 7.89 21.65
CA LEU A 176 -6.39 8.20 21.40
C LEU A 176 -5.68 8.45 22.73
N LEU A 177 -4.43 8.06 22.82
CA LEU A 177 -3.49 8.46 23.86
C LEU A 177 -2.60 9.58 23.30
N SER A 178 -2.26 10.57 24.12
CA SER A 178 -1.27 11.61 23.78
C SER A 178 0.16 11.17 24.07
N GLY A 179 0.55 10.00 23.56
CA GLY A 179 1.86 9.40 23.75
C GLY A 179 1.76 7.93 24.16
N PRO A 180 2.88 7.20 24.15
CA PRO A 180 2.94 5.79 24.48
C PRO A 180 3.17 5.53 25.99
N THR A 181 2.69 6.38 26.89
CA THR A 181 2.88 6.27 28.35
C THR A 181 1.58 5.93 29.08
N THR A 182 1.70 5.37 30.28
CA THR A 182 0.55 5.02 31.14
C THR A 182 -0.30 6.24 31.50
N ASP A 183 0.32 7.39 31.72
CA ASP A 183 -0.34 8.64 32.16
C ASP A 183 -0.78 9.54 30.98
N ALA A 184 -0.54 9.09 29.75
CA ALA A 184 -0.98 9.82 28.54
C ALA A 184 -2.48 10.17 28.63
N GLU A 185 -2.84 11.37 28.23
CA GLU A 185 -4.23 11.81 28.22
C GLU A 185 -5.05 11.03 27.21
N LEU A 186 -6.28 10.65 27.59
CA LEU A 186 -7.19 9.87 26.73
C LEU A 186 -8.17 10.77 26.02
N TYR A 187 -8.07 10.89 24.71
CA TYR A 187 -8.96 11.70 23.87
C TYR A 187 -10.00 10.86 23.15
N LEU A 188 -11.25 11.32 23.19
CA LEU A 188 -12.35 10.70 22.43
C LEU A 188 -12.46 11.31 21.03
N VAL A 189 -12.55 10.48 20.01
CA VAL A 189 -12.70 10.88 18.60
C VAL A 189 -13.90 10.20 17.94
N ASP A 190 -14.25 10.62 16.72
CA ASP A 190 -15.41 10.12 15.93
C ASP A 190 -16.79 10.36 16.59
N LEU A 191 -17.02 11.61 16.98
CA LEU A 191 -18.14 12.05 17.81
C LEU A 191 -19.50 12.16 17.09
N ASN A 192 -19.57 11.87 15.79
CA ASN A 192 -20.79 12.09 14.98
C ASN A 192 -22.00 11.23 15.39
N ARG A 193 -21.81 10.23 16.27
CA ARG A 193 -22.86 9.35 16.78
C ARG A 193 -23.26 9.60 18.22
N VAL A 194 -22.54 10.43 18.92
CA VAL A 194 -22.78 10.78 20.32
C VAL A 194 -24.19 11.32 20.51
N ARG A 195 -24.83 10.96 21.61
CA ARG A 195 -26.14 11.45 22.04
C ARG A 195 -26.08 11.86 23.51
N PHE A 196 -26.60 13.02 23.78
CA PHE A 196 -26.77 13.53 25.14
C PHE A 196 -28.19 13.21 25.61
N ARG A 197 -28.31 12.63 26.79
CA ARG A 197 -29.55 12.23 27.42
C ARG A 197 -29.58 12.73 28.85
N ARG A 198 -30.76 12.94 29.42
CA ARG A 198 -30.88 13.30 30.84
C ARG A 198 -30.39 12.17 31.73
N ARG A 199 -30.72 10.93 31.39
CA ARG A 199 -30.22 9.71 32.02
C ARG A 199 -30.01 8.59 30.97
N LEU A 200 -29.03 7.73 31.21
CA LEU A 200 -28.81 6.55 30.38
C LEU A 200 -29.42 5.32 31.05
N SER A 201 -30.13 4.50 30.28
CA SER A 201 -30.55 3.18 30.74
C SER A 201 -29.34 2.25 30.94
N MET A 202 -29.49 1.26 31.81
CA MET A 202 -28.44 0.24 32.05
C MET A 202 -28.04 -0.47 30.75
N SER A 203 -29.00 -0.81 29.91
CA SER A 203 -28.75 -1.40 28.58
C SER A 203 -27.88 -0.51 27.67
N GLN A 204 -28.06 0.81 27.68
CA GLN A 204 -27.23 1.75 26.91
C GLN A 204 -25.80 1.77 27.45
N ARG A 205 -25.63 1.80 28.76
CA ARG A 205 -24.31 1.77 29.42
C ARG A 205 -23.55 0.48 29.10
N LEU A 206 -24.20 -0.67 29.27
CA LEU A 206 -23.59 -1.97 29.01
C LEU A 206 -23.22 -2.14 27.53
N ARG A 207 -24.04 -1.62 26.61
CA ARG A 207 -23.73 -1.63 25.16
C ARG A 207 -22.52 -0.77 24.80
N ASP A 208 -22.30 0.36 25.44
CA ASP A 208 -21.08 1.14 25.22
C ASP A 208 -19.86 0.42 25.79
N LEU A 209 -19.93 -0.07 27.02
CA LEU A 209 -18.86 -0.82 27.68
C LEU A 209 -18.45 -2.08 26.88
N SER A 210 -19.44 -2.83 26.40
CA SER A 210 -19.20 -4.10 25.69
C SER A 210 -18.52 -3.97 24.32
N ARG A 211 -18.42 -2.75 23.79
CA ARG A 211 -17.74 -2.48 22.52
C ARG A 211 -16.23 -2.38 22.62
N MET A 212 -15.70 -2.20 23.84
CA MET A 212 -14.27 -2.21 24.07
C MET A 212 -13.74 -3.65 23.92
N PRO A 213 -12.77 -3.91 22.99
CA PRO A 213 -12.35 -5.28 22.66
C PRO A 213 -11.31 -5.82 23.65
N VAL A 214 -11.65 -5.84 24.94
CA VAL A 214 -10.82 -6.44 26.01
C VAL A 214 -11.14 -7.94 26.09
N VAL A 215 -10.15 -8.79 25.76
CA VAL A 215 -10.36 -10.23 25.58
C VAL A 215 -10.02 -11.02 26.84
N ARG A 216 -8.89 -10.72 27.49
CA ARG A 216 -8.39 -11.43 28.68
C ARG A 216 -9.28 -11.11 29.87
N GLU A 217 -9.57 -12.10 30.68
CA GLU A 217 -10.48 -11.95 31.84
C GLU A 217 -9.93 -10.96 32.88
N ALA A 218 -8.64 -11.06 33.20
CA ALA A 218 -7.97 -10.13 34.11
C ALA A 218 -8.06 -8.69 33.63
N ASP A 219 -7.80 -8.47 32.32
CA ASP A 219 -7.86 -7.13 31.69
C ASP A 219 -9.29 -6.56 31.70
N ARG A 220 -10.31 -7.43 31.50
CA ARG A 220 -11.72 -7.03 31.60
C ARG A 220 -12.10 -6.63 33.02
N ALA A 221 -11.59 -7.37 34.04
CA ALA A 221 -11.81 -7.03 35.40
C ALA A 221 -11.27 -5.66 35.77
N GLU A 222 -10.05 -5.32 35.29
CA GLU A 222 -9.47 -3.98 35.48
C GLU A 222 -10.28 -2.86 34.78
N TYR A 223 -10.69 -3.10 33.54
CA TYR A 223 -11.56 -2.19 32.82
C TYR A 223 -12.88 -1.90 33.56
N LEU A 224 -13.53 -2.96 34.07
CA LEU A 224 -14.80 -2.84 34.81
C LEU A 224 -14.62 -2.24 36.22
N ARG A 225 -13.48 -2.51 36.92
CA ARG A 225 -13.12 -1.81 38.16
C ARG A 225 -12.95 -0.31 37.94
N GLY A 226 -12.33 0.10 36.86
CA GLY A 226 -12.24 1.52 36.51
C GLY A 226 -13.59 2.18 36.23
N TYR A 227 -14.55 1.43 35.70
CA TYR A 227 -15.91 1.93 35.49
C TYR A 227 -16.71 2.08 36.79
N ARG A 228 -16.55 1.14 37.75
CA ARG A 228 -17.21 1.13 39.04
C ARG A 228 -16.30 0.42 40.04
N ASP A 229 -16.08 1.07 41.18
CA ASP A 229 -15.36 0.46 42.29
C ASP A 229 -16.00 -0.88 42.72
N GLY A 230 -15.18 -1.92 42.84
CA GLY A 230 -15.63 -3.29 43.08
C GLY A 230 -16.17 -4.02 41.83
N GLY A 231 -16.16 -3.38 40.65
CA GLY A 231 -16.63 -3.96 39.38
C GLY A 231 -18.15 -3.97 39.22
N LEU A 232 -18.66 -4.71 38.23
CA LEU A 232 -20.10 -4.86 38.02
C LEU A 232 -20.69 -5.98 38.91
N PRO A 233 -21.90 -5.79 39.45
CA PRO A 233 -22.65 -6.88 40.09
C PRO A 233 -22.80 -8.07 39.14
N ARG A 234 -22.81 -9.33 39.70
CA ARG A 234 -22.82 -10.57 38.90
C ARG A 234 -23.88 -10.61 37.78
N PHE A 235 -25.11 -10.13 38.08
CA PHE A 235 -26.17 -10.12 37.06
C PHE A 235 -25.90 -9.13 35.92
N LEU A 236 -25.28 -7.98 36.23
CA LEU A 236 -24.86 -6.99 35.17
C LEU A 236 -23.65 -7.50 34.41
N GLN A 237 -22.77 -8.26 35.00
CA GLN A 237 -21.63 -8.89 34.34
C GLN A 237 -22.10 -9.92 33.32
N LEU A 238 -23.11 -10.75 33.62
CA LEU A 238 -23.74 -11.67 32.69
C LEU A 238 -24.30 -10.91 31.46
N TRP A 239 -25.00 -9.80 31.68
CA TRP A 239 -25.52 -8.97 30.59
C TRP A 239 -24.39 -8.32 29.76
N PHE A 240 -23.34 -7.86 30.45
CA PHE A 240 -22.15 -7.31 29.75
C PHE A 240 -21.51 -8.39 28.87
N ASP A 241 -21.27 -9.59 29.40
CA ASP A 241 -20.67 -10.70 28.67
C ASP A 241 -21.54 -11.14 27.49
N LEU A 242 -22.85 -11.18 27.64
CA LEU A 242 -23.79 -11.46 26.54
C LEU A 242 -23.67 -10.42 25.42
N TYR A 243 -23.67 -9.12 25.76
CA TYR A 243 -23.49 -8.05 24.78
C TYR A 243 -22.09 -8.08 24.15
N HIS A 244 -21.05 -8.37 24.94
CA HIS A 244 -19.67 -8.45 24.48
C HIS A 244 -19.47 -9.61 23.50
N HIS A 245 -19.95 -10.81 23.84
CA HIS A 245 -19.92 -11.98 22.95
C HIS A 245 -20.77 -11.77 21.69
N GLY A 246 -21.98 -11.26 21.83
CA GLY A 246 -22.87 -10.94 20.74
C GLY A 246 -22.26 -9.90 19.78
N PHE A 247 -21.60 -8.89 20.30
CA PHE A 247 -20.89 -7.89 19.49
C PHE A 247 -19.70 -8.51 18.73
N ARG A 248 -18.91 -9.37 19.39
CA ARG A 248 -17.78 -10.08 18.76
C ARG A 248 -18.24 -11.06 17.68
N LEU A 249 -19.28 -11.85 17.96
CA LEU A 249 -19.90 -12.74 16.96
C LEU A 249 -20.43 -11.97 15.76
N ARG A 250 -21.11 -10.85 15.99
CA ARG A 250 -21.62 -9.99 14.91
C ARG A 250 -20.50 -9.40 14.05
N ILE A 251 -19.38 -9.02 14.66
CA ILE A 251 -18.21 -8.54 13.90
C ILE A 251 -17.59 -9.69 13.09
N ARG A 252 -17.40 -10.87 13.71
CA ARG A 252 -16.84 -12.06 13.03
C ARG A 252 -17.73 -12.54 11.89
N SER A 253 -19.05 -12.68 12.13
CA SER A 253 -20.02 -13.09 11.09
C SER A 253 -20.15 -12.06 9.98
N LYS A 254 -20.15 -10.77 10.29
CA LYS A 254 -20.17 -9.69 9.30
C LYS A 254 -18.89 -9.67 8.44
N HIS A 255 -17.72 -9.96 9.01
CA HIS A 255 -16.48 -10.09 8.26
C HIS A 255 -16.42 -11.41 7.48
N GLY A 256 -16.98 -12.50 7.99
CA GLY A 256 -17.13 -13.79 7.31
C GLY A 256 -18.11 -13.70 6.14
N ALA A 257 -19.33 -13.24 6.40
CA ALA A 257 -20.37 -13.06 5.39
C ALA A 257 -19.96 -12.02 4.33
N ARG A 258 -19.31 -10.91 4.72
CA ARG A 258 -18.78 -9.95 3.75
C ARG A 258 -17.65 -10.54 2.92
N ARG A 259 -16.78 -11.39 3.48
CA ARG A 259 -15.76 -12.11 2.70
C ARG A 259 -16.41 -13.12 1.74
N GLY A 260 -17.38 -13.88 2.19
CA GLY A 260 -18.15 -14.83 1.35
C GLY A 260 -18.95 -14.13 0.24
N LEU A 261 -19.77 -13.13 0.60
CA LEU A 261 -20.50 -12.29 -0.37
C LEU A 261 -19.57 -11.49 -1.30
N ARG A 262 -18.41 -11.05 -0.81
CA ARG A 262 -17.40 -10.39 -1.64
C ARG A 262 -16.77 -11.34 -2.64
N ARG A 263 -16.44 -12.57 -2.24
CA ARG A 263 -15.94 -13.61 -3.15
C ARG A 263 -16.98 -13.97 -4.21
N PHE A 264 -18.22 -14.13 -3.80
CA PHE A 264 -19.34 -14.44 -4.70
C PHE A 264 -19.70 -13.25 -5.62
N ALA A 265 -19.78 -12.04 -5.08
CA ALA A 265 -20.05 -10.85 -5.87
C ALA A 265 -18.88 -10.44 -6.79
N ASP A 266 -17.64 -10.73 -6.40
CA ASP A 266 -16.46 -10.51 -7.25
C ASP A 266 -16.39 -11.54 -8.40
N LEU A 267 -16.99 -12.72 -8.21
CA LEU A 267 -17.15 -13.72 -9.27
C LEU A 267 -18.22 -13.29 -10.31
N LEU A 268 -19.33 -12.72 -9.84
CA LEU A 268 -20.49 -12.39 -10.67
C LEU A 268 -20.53 -10.92 -11.13
N LEU A 269 -19.99 -9.98 -10.35
CA LEU A 269 -20.09 -8.55 -10.59
C LEU A 269 -18.78 -7.84 -10.22
N PRO A 270 -17.83 -7.64 -11.14
CA PRO A 270 -16.66 -6.82 -10.88
C PRO A 270 -17.09 -5.39 -10.51
N ARG A 271 -16.76 -4.98 -9.28
CA ARG A 271 -17.23 -3.74 -8.66
C ARG A 271 -16.80 -2.48 -9.42
N ARG A 272 -17.72 -1.51 -9.51
CA ARG A 272 -17.37 -0.10 -9.71
C ARG A 272 -16.48 0.34 -8.53
N ARG A 273 -15.19 0.52 -8.77
CA ARG A 273 -14.36 1.35 -7.91
C ARG A 273 -14.68 2.79 -8.27
N ALA A 274 -15.41 3.49 -7.38
CA ALA A 274 -15.44 4.93 -7.46
C ALA A 274 -14.05 5.41 -7.05
N HIS A 275 -13.24 5.81 -8.01
CA HIS A 275 -12.05 6.58 -7.73
C HIS A 275 -12.45 7.92 -7.10
N PRO A 276 -11.62 8.50 -6.22
CA PRO A 276 -11.79 9.88 -5.82
C PRO A 276 -11.86 10.75 -7.06
N HIS A 277 -12.51 11.88 -6.93
CA HIS A 277 -12.71 12.83 -8.01
C HIS A 277 -11.36 13.15 -8.70
N VAL A 278 -11.29 12.82 -9.98
CA VAL A 278 -10.16 13.20 -10.84
C VAL A 278 -10.54 14.51 -11.50
N PRO A 279 -9.80 15.60 -11.27
CA PRO A 279 -10.09 16.89 -11.91
C PRO A 279 -10.15 16.74 -13.43
N GLY A 280 -11.19 17.27 -14.07
CA GLY A 280 -11.39 17.16 -15.52
C GLY A 280 -11.96 15.83 -16.01
N ALA A 281 -12.22 14.84 -15.14
CA ALA A 281 -12.77 13.54 -15.51
C ALA A 281 -14.12 13.64 -16.27
N ASP A 282 -14.99 14.55 -15.87
CA ASP A 282 -16.29 14.75 -16.50
C ASP A 282 -16.16 15.33 -17.93
N THR A 283 -15.15 16.15 -18.14
CA THR A 283 -14.83 16.71 -19.47
C THR A 283 -14.24 15.64 -20.38
N ALA A 284 -13.35 14.82 -19.84
CA ALA A 284 -12.73 13.72 -20.58
C ALA A 284 -13.69 12.54 -20.82
N ALA A 285 -14.73 12.33 -20.00
CA ALA A 285 -15.74 11.33 -20.25
C ALA A 285 -16.53 11.55 -21.54
N LYS A 286 -16.55 12.76 -22.05
CA LYS A 286 -17.12 13.15 -23.36
C LYS A 286 -16.13 12.94 -24.51
N ALA A 287 -14.84 12.79 -24.24
CA ALA A 287 -13.83 12.54 -25.27
C ALA A 287 -13.83 11.07 -25.70
N GLN A 288 -13.50 10.83 -26.98
CA GLN A 288 -13.49 9.46 -27.55
C GLN A 288 -12.50 8.52 -26.84
N GLU A 289 -11.50 9.05 -26.16
CA GLU A 289 -10.38 8.29 -25.61
C GLU A 289 -10.58 7.80 -24.18
N ARG A 290 -11.40 8.47 -23.41
CA ARG A 290 -11.92 8.01 -22.10
C ARG A 290 -10.91 7.54 -21.09
N ALA A 291 -9.66 7.93 -21.22
CA ALA A 291 -8.63 7.79 -20.23
C ALA A 291 -8.03 9.16 -19.94
N VAL A 292 -7.89 9.51 -18.67
CA VAL A 292 -7.33 10.78 -18.19
C VAL A 292 -6.17 10.47 -17.28
N TRP A 293 -5.07 11.15 -17.49
CA TRP A 293 -3.94 11.10 -16.60
C TRP A 293 -4.29 11.74 -15.25
N ASP A 294 -4.01 11.03 -14.18
CA ASP A 294 -4.21 11.50 -12.82
C ASP A 294 -2.86 11.80 -12.16
N PRO A 295 -2.49 13.08 -12.01
CA PRO A 295 -1.20 13.46 -11.43
C PRO A 295 -1.08 13.08 -9.95
N LEU A 296 -2.21 12.92 -9.24
CA LEU A 296 -2.17 12.53 -7.82
C LEU A 296 -1.75 11.09 -7.60
N THR A 297 -2.07 10.21 -8.55
CA THR A 297 -1.77 8.77 -8.45
C THR A 297 -0.75 8.30 -9.48
N ASP A 298 -0.24 9.22 -10.29
CA ASP A 298 0.75 8.97 -11.36
C ASP A 298 0.36 7.80 -12.27
N GLN A 299 -0.89 7.79 -12.71
CA GLN A 299 -1.43 6.78 -13.64
C GLN A 299 -2.68 7.25 -14.37
N PRO A 300 -3.00 6.66 -15.55
CA PRO A 300 -4.24 6.96 -16.23
C PRO A 300 -5.44 6.29 -15.55
N HIS A 301 -6.57 6.98 -15.54
CA HIS A 301 -7.89 6.45 -15.16
C HIS A 301 -8.79 6.32 -16.37
N GLN A 302 -9.43 5.15 -16.52
CA GLN A 302 -10.36 4.90 -17.60
C GLN A 302 -11.79 5.21 -17.18
N HIS A 303 -12.44 6.10 -17.92
CA HIS A 303 -13.83 6.53 -17.70
C HIS A 303 -14.87 5.77 -18.54
N ALA A 304 -14.47 4.84 -19.42
CA ALA A 304 -15.38 4.02 -20.18
C ALA A 304 -16.30 3.18 -19.28
N THR A 305 -17.60 3.19 -19.58
CA THR A 305 -18.59 2.36 -18.86
C THR A 305 -18.36 0.87 -19.13
N ARG A 306 -18.93 0.00 -18.29
CA ARG A 306 -18.83 -1.46 -18.49
C ARG A 306 -19.43 -1.91 -19.82
N SER A 307 -20.59 -1.39 -20.19
CA SER A 307 -21.24 -1.69 -21.45
C SER A 307 -20.40 -1.31 -22.64
N GLN A 308 -19.74 -0.15 -22.60
CA GLN A 308 -18.84 0.30 -23.64
C GLN A 308 -17.60 -0.60 -23.76
N ARG A 309 -16.99 -0.99 -22.64
CA ARG A 309 -15.86 -1.92 -22.64
C ARG A 309 -16.25 -3.32 -23.12
N LEU A 310 -17.45 -3.79 -22.73
CA LEU A 310 -17.98 -5.06 -23.20
C LEU A 310 -18.26 -5.00 -24.70
N GLY A 311 -18.86 -3.90 -25.20
CA GLY A 311 -19.12 -3.72 -26.62
C GLY A 311 -17.84 -3.73 -27.46
N VAL A 312 -16.76 -3.07 -27.01
CA VAL A 312 -15.46 -3.13 -27.66
C VAL A 312 -14.90 -4.56 -27.65
N ARG A 313 -14.92 -5.24 -26.51
CA ARG A 313 -14.43 -6.63 -26.41
C ARG A 313 -15.21 -7.62 -27.29
N LEU A 314 -16.51 -7.47 -27.40
CA LEU A 314 -17.34 -8.31 -28.27
C LEU A 314 -17.05 -8.04 -29.74
N ARG A 315 -16.88 -6.76 -30.13
CA ARG A 315 -16.51 -6.37 -31.51
C ARG A 315 -15.16 -6.96 -31.90
N ASP A 316 -14.19 -6.93 -30.99
CA ASP A 316 -12.81 -7.36 -31.21
C ASP A 316 -12.57 -8.79 -30.69
N ALA A 317 -13.63 -9.60 -30.49
CA ALA A 317 -13.55 -10.92 -29.87
C ALA A 317 -12.54 -11.86 -30.56
N ALA A 318 -12.48 -11.82 -31.89
CA ALA A 318 -11.54 -12.63 -32.67
C ALA A 318 -10.08 -12.25 -32.41
N HIS A 319 -9.78 -10.95 -32.25
CA HIS A 319 -8.43 -10.44 -31.93
C HIS A 319 -7.98 -10.88 -30.53
N HIS A 320 -8.92 -11.07 -29.59
CA HIS A 320 -8.60 -11.59 -28.25
C HIS A 320 -8.53 -13.12 -28.22
N ALA A 321 -9.41 -13.81 -28.93
CA ALA A 321 -9.53 -15.27 -28.91
C ALA A 321 -8.36 -15.96 -29.60
N ARG A 322 -7.95 -15.49 -30.78
CA ARG A 322 -6.87 -16.12 -31.57
C ARG A 322 -5.55 -16.29 -30.82
N PRO A 323 -5.00 -15.22 -30.16
CA PRO A 323 -3.78 -15.36 -29.36
C PRO A 323 -3.94 -16.34 -28.21
N LEU A 324 -5.08 -16.32 -27.52
CA LEU A 324 -5.36 -17.21 -26.41
C LEU A 324 -5.47 -18.68 -26.84
N LEU A 325 -6.06 -18.94 -27.98
CA LEU A 325 -6.15 -20.32 -28.55
C LEU A 325 -4.78 -20.83 -28.93
N ARG A 326 -3.94 -20.00 -29.58
CA ARG A 326 -2.54 -20.38 -29.91
C ARG A 326 -1.73 -20.69 -28.65
N ALA A 327 -1.90 -19.89 -27.61
CA ALA A 327 -1.15 -20.00 -26.37
C ALA A 327 -1.71 -21.04 -25.36
N ALA A 328 -2.89 -21.64 -25.62
CA ALA A 328 -3.56 -22.53 -24.66
C ALA A 328 -2.72 -23.76 -24.28
N GLY A 329 -2.17 -24.46 -25.27
CA GLY A 329 -1.28 -25.60 -25.05
C GLY A 329 0.01 -25.21 -24.30
N PRO A 330 0.79 -24.24 -24.79
CA PRO A 330 1.96 -23.70 -24.08
C PRO A 330 1.66 -23.23 -22.66
N LEU A 331 0.55 -22.54 -22.42
CA LEU A 331 0.13 -22.12 -21.09
C LEU A 331 -0.12 -23.31 -20.16
N PHE A 332 -0.87 -24.31 -20.62
CA PHE A 332 -1.15 -25.51 -19.84
C PHE A 332 0.16 -26.26 -19.49
N ALA A 333 1.04 -26.45 -20.46
CA ALA A 333 2.35 -27.07 -20.26
C ALA A 333 3.21 -26.27 -19.26
N SER A 334 3.19 -24.93 -19.34
CA SER A 334 3.89 -24.05 -18.41
C SER A 334 3.36 -24.14 -16.98
N ILE A 335 2.05 -24.28 -16.81
CA ILE A 335 1.42 -24.49 -15.48
C ILE A 335 1.86 -25.84 -14.88
N LEU A 336 1.93 -26.91 -15.68
CA LEU A 336 2.38 -28.23 -15.22
C LEU A 336 3.86 -28.20 -14.83
N GLU A 337 4.70 -27.56 -15.65
CA GLU A 337 6.12 -27.40 -15.37
C GLU A 337 6.36 -26.57 -14.11
N ALA A 338 5.65 -25.44 -13.96
CA ALA A 338 5.76 -24.60 -12.78
C ALA A 338 5.49 -25.36 -11.47
N LYS A 339 4.53 -26.29 -11.47
CA LYS A 339 4.29 -27.16 -10.31
C LYS A 339 5.50 -28.06 -10.00
N ARG A 340 6.21 -28.54 -11.02
CA ARG A 340 7.44 -29.35 -10.85
C ARG A 340 8.59 -28.49 -10.35
N VAL A 341 8.81 -27.33 -10.97
CA VAL A 341 9.83 -26.35 -10.56
C VAL A 341 9.60 -25.91 -9.12
N ARG A 342 8.35 -25.60 -8.74
CA ARG A 342 8.00 -25.20 -7.38
C ARG A 342 8.33 -26.29 -6.35
N ARG A 343 8.04 -27.58 -6.68
CA ARG A 343 8.42 -28.72 -5.84
C ARG A 343 9.93 -28.87 -5.71
N ARG A 344 10.67 -28.56 -6.78
CA ARG A 344 12.14 -28.59 -6.77
C ARG A 344 12.69 -27.50 -5.85
N VAL A 345 12.23 -26.26 -5.97
CA VAL A 345 12.60 -25.15 -5.06
C VAL A 345 12.29 -25.47 -3.60
N ASP A 346 11.23 -26.23 -3.31
CA ASP A 346 10.92 -26.66 -1.93
C ASP A 346 11.82 -27.82 -1.44
N ARG A 347 12.30 -28.67 -2.35
CA ARG A 347 13.08 -29.87 -2.00
C ARG A 347 14.58 -29.62 -1.93
N PHE A 348 15.10 -28.80 -2.82
CA PHE A 348 16.53 -28.54 -2.97
C PHE A 348 16.83 -27.13 -2.50
N VAL A 349 17.78 -27.02 -1.58
CA VAL A 349 18.30 -25.73 -1.13
C VAL A 349 19.41 -25.36 -2.11
N GLU A 350 19.12 -24.41 -3.00
CA GLU A 350 20.08 -23.88 -3.95
C GLU A 350 20.58 -22.52 -3.43
N ARG A 351 21.89 -22.31 -3.49
CA ARG A 351 22.51 -21.04 -3.13
C ARG A 351 22.43 -20.10 -4.32
N ILE A 352 21.65 -19.04 -4.18
CA ILE A 352 21.45 -18.04 -5.22
C ILE A 352 22.22 -16.76 -4.85
N PRO A 353 23.05 -16.19 -5.73
CA PRO A 353 23.66 -14.88 -5.50
C PRO A 353 22.56 -13.83 -5.25
N PHE A 354 22.64 -13.09 -4.14
CA PHE A 354 21.67 -12.05 -3.85
C PHE A 354 22.02 -10.76 -4.57
N SER A 355 21.42 -10.58 -5.72
CA SER A 355 21.59 -9.43 -6.59
C SER A 355 20.26 -9.07 -7.26
N GLY A 356 20.22 -7.98 -8.01
CA GLY A 356 19.04 -7.62 -8.81
C GLY A 356 17.97 -6.82 -8.08
N LEU A 357 18.30 -6.25 -6.91
CA LEU A 357 17.43 -5.23 -6.28
C LEU A 357 17.49 -3.93 -7.07
N GLY A 358 16.32 -3.38 -7.39
CA GLY A 358 16.21 -2.13 -8.12
C GLY A 358 15.06 -1.26 -7.62
N VAL A 359 15.14 0.00 -8.00
CA VAL A 359 14.08 0.99 -7.83
C VAL A 359 13.67 1.57 -9.18
N ALA A 360 12.42 2.01 -9.27
CA ALA A 360 11.94 2.67 -10.47
C ALA A 360 11.64 4.14 -10.19
N VAL A 361 11.86 5.00 -11.19
CA VAL A 361 11.62 6.44 -11.15
C VAL A 361 10.69 6.82 -12.29
N GLY A 362 9.66 7.59 -11.99
CA GLY A 362 8.79 8.23 -12.98
C GLY A 362 9.12 9.71 -13.14
N PRO A 363 8.61 10.38 -14.18
CA PRO A 363 8.85 11.81 -14.40
C PRO A 363 8.26 12.67 -13.27
N ASP A 364 8.86 13.81 -13.02
CA ASP A 364 8.40 14.83 -12.05
C ASP A 364 8.23 14.27 -10.61
N SER A 365 8.98 13.22 -10.25
CA SER A 365 8.78 12.54 -8.96
C SER A 365 9.45 13.24 -7.77
N ALA A 366 10.63 13.83 -7.97
CA ALA A 366 11.39 14.64 -7.02
C ALA A 366 12.57 15.34 -7.74
N PRO A 367 13.25 16.33 -7.11
CA PRO A 367 14.44 16.94 -7.68
C PRO A 367 15.52 15.90 -8.00
N VAL A 368 16.23 16.07 -9.13
CA VAL A 368 17.20 15.07 -9.63
C VAL A 368 18.32 14.82 -8.63
N GLY A 369 18.88 15.86 -8.02
CA GLY A 369 19.95 15.72 -7.00
C GLY A 369 19.52 14.86 -5.83
N ASP A 370 18.29 15.03 -5.35
CA ASP A 370 17.72 14.25 -4.25
C ASP A 370 17.50 12.77 -4.63
N LEU A 371 17.11 12.52 -5.89
CA LEU A 371 16.96 11.15 -6.41
C LEU A 371 18.32 10.44 -6.51
N VAL A 372 19.34 11.15 -6.99
CA VAL A 372 20.73 10.66 -7.07
C VAL A 372 21.24 10.29 -5.68
N GLU A 373 21.13 11.22 -4.69
CA GLU A 373 21.52 10.95 -3.31
C GLU A 373 20.81 9.72 -2.74
N ALA A 374 19.50 9.60 -3.00
CA ALA A 374 18.73 8.47 -2.49
C ALA A 374 19.13 7.13 -3.14
N ILE A 375 19.45 7.11 -4.42
CA ILE A 375 19.92 5.92 -5.14
C ILE A 375 21.28 5.48 -4.62
N ASP A 376 22.18 6.42 -4.36
CA ASP A 376 23.50 6.15 -3.80
C ASP A 376 23.41 5.61 -2.36
N ASP A 377 22.61 6.24 -1.49
CA ASP A 377 22.39 5.79 -0.11
C ASP A 377 21.72 4.40 -0.03
N LEU A 378 20.79 4.10 -0.94
CA LEU A 378 20.20 2.76 -1.06
C LEU A 378 21.19 1.70 -1.54
N GLY A 379 22.19 2.10 -2.31
CA GLY A 379 23.21 1.21 -2.88
C GLY A 379 22.65 0.20 -3.88
N VAL A 380 21.50 0.46 -4.50
CA VAL A 380 20.90 -0.46 -5.50
C VAL A 380 21.71 -0.50 -6.79
N ASP A 381 21.74 -1.66 -7.43
CA ASP A 381 22.55 -1.87 -8.63
C ASP A 381 21.73 -1.64 -9.92
N ASN A 382 20.40 -1.50 -9.81
CA ASN A 382 19.50 -1.41 -10.94
C ASN A 382 18.52 -0.27 -10.75
N VAL A 383 18.35 0.58 -11.78
CA VAL A 383 17.37 1.67 -11.79
C VAL A 383 16.55 1.62 -13.06
N LEU A 384 15.22 1.60 -12.93
CA LEU A 384 14.29 1.65 -14.04
C LEU A 384 13.74 3.08 -14.18
N LEU A 385 13.97 3.71 -15.32
CA LEU A 385 13.48 5.03 -15.66
C LEU A 385 12.30 4.90 -16.62
N ARG A 386 11.11 5.37 -16.22
CA ARG A 386 9.89 5.29 -17.05
C ARG A 386 9.65 6.57 -17.82
N PHE A 387 9.91 6.55 -19.11
CA PHE A 387 9.61 7.63 -20.03
C PHE A 387 8.18 7.52 -20.57
N HIS A 388 7.48 8.64 -20.58
CA HIS A 388 6.16 8.79 -21.20
C HIS A 388 6.32 9.37 -22.59
N LEU A 389 6.37 8.55 -23.65
CA LEU A 389 6.70 8.99 -25.00
C LEU A 389 5.66 9.93 -25.67
N TRP A 390 4.54 10.19 -25.01
CA TRP A 390 3.59 11.25 -25.40
C TRP A 390 3.97 12.63 -24.83
N ARG A 391 5.05 12.73 -24.05
CA ARG A 391 5.69 13.94 -23.54
C ARG A 391 7.06 14.10 -24.18
N ASP A 392 7.68 15.24 -23.94
CA ASP A 392 9.08 15.44 -24.34
C ASP A 392 10.00 14.53 -23.52
N LEU A 393 11.07 14.04 -24.16
CA LEU A 393 12.09 13.20 -23.52
C LEU A 393 13.01 14.01 -22.61
N HIS A 394 13.17 15.30 -22.92
CA HIS A 394 14.02 16.22 -22.16
C HIS A 394 13.36 16.53 -20.80
N GLY A 395 14.16 16.53 -19.76
CA GLY A 395 13.73 16.83 -18.40
C GLY A 395 14.48 16.01 -17.36
N ASP A 396 13.90 15.94 -16.19
CA ASP A 396 14.48 15.32 -14.98
C ASP A 396 14.96 13.87 -15.18
N LEU A 397 14.25 13.05 -15.97
CA LEU A 397 14.64 11.66 -16.21
C LEU A 397 15.84 11.52 -17.16
N LEU A 398 15.99 12.40 -18.14
CA LEU A 398 17.17 12.40 -19.01
C LEU A 398 18.39 12.86 -18.24
N GLU A 399 18.29 13.95 -17.47
CA GLU A 399 19.35 14.43 -16.57
C GLU A 399 19.75 13.34 -15.57
N LEU A 400 18.78 12.62 -14.98
CA LEU A 400 19.05 11.51 -14.09
C LEU A 400 19.78 10.36 -14.81
N ALA A 401 19.41 10.04 -16.06
CA ALA A 401 20.09 9.02 -16.85
C ALA A 401 21.54 9.39 -17.15
N GLU A 402 21.78 10.64 -17.51
CA GLU A 402 23.12 11.19 -17.76
C GLU A 402 24.01 11.10 -16.51
N ILE A 403 23.49 11.50 -15.35
CA ILE A 403 24.24 11.44 -14.10
C ILE A 403 24.51 10.00 -13.68
N LEU A 404 23.54 9.12 -13.73
CA LEU A 404 23.68 7.72 -13.29
C LEU A 404 24.51 6.86 -14.26
N GLY A 405 24.46 7.18 -15.56
CA GLY A 405 25.25 6.50 -16.60
C GLY A 405 26.68 7.02 -16.75
N GLY A 406 27.07 8.07 -15.98
CA GLY A 406 28.40 8.66 -16.05
C GLY A 406 29.52 7.71 -15.60
N ALA A 407 30.63 7.71 -16.34
CA ALA A 407 31.74 6.77 -16.15
C ALA A 407 32.49 6.91 -14.79
N GLU A 408 32.37 8.07 -14.15
CA GLU A 408 33.07 8.36 -12.88
C GLU A 408 32.32 7.84 -11.64
N ARG A 409 31.11 7.30 -11.82
CA ARG A 409 30.26 6.81 -10.73
C ARG A 409 30.30 5.31 -10.58
N ARG A 410 29.82 4.84 -9.43
CA ARG A 410 29.51 3.42 -9.24
C ARG A 410 28.58 2.96 -10.37
N PRO A 411 28.89 1.87 -11.07
CA PRO A 411 28.07 1.40 -12.18
C PRO A 411 26.66 0.99 -11.67
N VAL A 412 25.66 1.55 -12.31
CA VAL A 412 24.24 1.24 -12.11
C VAL A 412 23.66 0.78 -13.44
N GLU A 413 23.02 -0.38 -13.45
CA GLU A 413 22.32 -0.86 -14.66
C GLU A 413 21.04 -0.05 -14.85
N LEU A 414 20.97 0.70 -15.95
CA LEU A 414 19.77 1.49 -16.31
C LEU A 414 18.85 0.70 -17.21
N VAL A 415 17.57 0.74 -16.90
CA VAL A 415 16.49 0.14 -17.69
C VAL A 415 15.55 1.25 -18.13
N PHE A 416 15.39 1.46 -19.43
CA PHE A 416 14.55 2.51 -19.97
C PHE A 416 13.18 1.94 -20.36
N GLN A 417 12.14 2.28 -19.61
CA GLN A 417 10.78 1.89 -19.95
C GLN A 417 10.13 2.94 -20.85
N LEU A 418 9.82 2.56 -22.07
CA LEU A 418 9.21 3.41 -23.11
C LEU A 418 7.69 3.18 -23.08
N SER A 419 6.96 4.08 -22.42
CA SER A 419 5.50 3.93 -22.19
C SER A 419 4.68 4.65 -23.25
N GLN A 420 3.57 4.03 -23.62
CA GLN A 420 2.60 4.53 -24.59
C GLN A 420 1.32 5.05 -23.92
N ASP A 421 0.61 5.90 -24.64
CA ASP A 421 -0.80 6.25 -24.43
C ASP A 421 -1.66 5.80 -25.62
N ARG A 422 -2.94 6.17 -25.65
CA ARG A 422 -3.84 5.81 -26.75
C ARG A 422 -3.50 6.50 -28.07
N SER A 423 -2.96 7.70 -28.05
CA SER A 423 -2.59 8.44 -29.26
C SER A 423 -1.45 7.74 -29.99
N LEU A 424 -0.41 7.34 -29.27
CA LEU A 424 0.75 6.62 -29.79
C LEU A 424 0.38 5.21 -30.30
N VAL A 425 -0.54 4.51 -29.59
CA VAL A 425 -1.03 3.20 -30.04
C VAL A 425 -1.78 3.30 -31.37
N ARG A 426 -2.50 4.40 -31.62
CA ARG A 426 -3.26 4.61 -32.86
C ARG A 426 -2.41 5.08 -34.01
N ASP A 427 -1.40 5.88 -33.75
CA ASP A 427 -0.45 6.38 -34.73
C ASP A 427 0.89 5.64 -34.64
N GLY A 428 0.97 4.49 -35.31
CA GLY A 428 2.19 3.69 -35.34
C GLY A 428 3.39 4.39 -35.97
N GLY A 429 3.16 5.40 -36.84
CA GLY A 429 4.21 6.23 -37.40
C GLY A 429 4.80 7.17 -36.35
N LEU A 430 3.93 7.82 -35.58
CA LEU A 430 4.37 8.66 -34.45
C LEU A 430 5.09 7.84 -33.37
N TRP A 431 4.54 6.67 -33.01
CA TRP A 431 5.18 5.76 -32.05
C TRP A 431 6.60 5.39 -32.49
N ARG A 432 6.77 4.99 -33.76
CA ARG A 432 8.09 4.60 -34.30
C ARG A 432 9.10 5.76 -34.19
N ARG A 433 8.75 6.96 -34.63
CA ARG A 433 9.63 8.12 -34.49
C ARG A 433 10.02 8.40 -33.05
N ARG A 434 9.05 8.37 -32.13
CA ARG A 434 9.30 8.62 -30.70
C ARG A 434 10.21 7.55 -30.07
N VAL A 435 10.05 6.28 -30.46
CA VAL A 435 10.90 5.21 -29.97
C VAL A 435 12.31 5.29 -30.55
N GLU A 436 12.46 5.57 -31.85
CA GLU A 436 13.76 5.78 -32.49
C GLU A 436 14.51 6.95 -31.83
N GLU A 437 13.84 8.07 -31.61
CA GLU A 437 14.36 9.23 -30.87
C GLU A 437 14.80 8.82 -29.45
N ALA A 438 13.94 8.13 -28.69
CA ALA A 438 14.24 7.72 -27.32
C ALA A 438 15.43 6.75 -27.25
N VAL A 439 15.48 5.74 -28.13
CA VAL A 439 16.59 4.79 -28.17
C VAL A 439 17.90 5.48 -28.49
N SER A 440 17.94 6.33 -29.53
CA SER A 440 19.17 7.04 -29.90
C SER A 440 19.67 7.98 -28.80
N THR A 441 18.77 8.63 -28.06
CA THR A 441 19.10 9.56 -26.97
C THR A 441 19.58 8.81 -25.71
N LEU A 442 18.98 7.67 -25.39
CA LEU A 442 19.22 6.96 -24.11
C LEU A 442 20.30 5.88 -24.19
N LEU A 443 20.60 5.37 -25.39
CA LEU A 443 21.59 4.32 -25.63
C LEU A 443 23.00 4.60 -25.03
N PRO A 444 23.51 5.87 -25.04
CA PRO A 444 24.80 6.16 -24.41
C PRO A 444 24.84 5.88 -22.90
N PHE A 445 23.68 5.82 -22.22
CA PHE A 445 23.58 5.64 -20.78
C PHE A 445 23.19 4.21 -20.37
N GLY A 446 22.70 3.39 -21.30
CA GLY A 446 22.34 2.00 -21.05
C GLY A 446 21.67 1.30 -22.23
N GLN A 447 21.81 -0.03 -22.28
CA GLN A 447 21.43 -0.86 -23.44
C GLN A 447 20.10 -1.61 -23.24
N THR A 448 19.40 -1.42 -22.10
CA THR A 448 18.23 -2.22 -21.73
C THR A 448 16.93 -1.44 -21.84
N PHE A 449 16.04 -1.87 -22.73
CA PHE A 449 14.80 -1.15 -23.07
C PHE A 449 13.57 -2.03 -22.82
N LEU A 450 12.64 -1.54 -21.99
CA LEU A 450 11.33 -2.16 -21.76
C LEU A 450 10.28 -1.49 -22.65
N ILE A 451 9.74 -2.24 -23.60
CA ILE A 451 8.80 -1.70 -24.59
C ILE A 451 7.37 -1.79 -24.09
N GLY A 452 6.79 -0.63 -23.84
CA GLY A 452 5.40 -0.49 -23.42
C GLY A 452 5.15 -0.61 -21.92
N GLN A 453 3.89 -0.31 -21.54
CA GLN A 453 3.40 -0.33 -20.18
C GLN A 453 2.05 -1.03 -20.11
N ALA A 454 1.93 -2.06 -19.29
CA ALA A 454 0.69 -2.75 -18.92
C ALA A 454 -0.28 -3.00 -20.11
N PRO A 455 0.11 -3.74 -21.17
CA PRO A 455 -0.71 -3.92 -22.38
C PRO A 455 -2.02 -4.64 -22.13
N ASN A 456 -2.17 -5.33 -21.01
CA ASN A 456 -3.41 -5.95 -20.57
C ASN A 456 -4.38 -4.99 -19.87
N ARG A 457 -4.07 -3.70 -19.82
CA ARG A 457 -4.91 -2.64 -19.21
C ARG A 457 -5.23 -1.56 -20.22
N SER A 458 -6.46 -1.54 -20.71
CA SER A 458 -6.94 -0.57 -21.71
C SER A 458 -6.77 0.91 -21.32
N LYS A 459 -6.59 1.20 -20.02
CA LYS A 459 -6.28 2.56 -19.56
C LYS A 459 -4.92 3.07 -20.06
N TRP A 460 -3.98 2.18 -20.37
CA TRP A 460 -2.69 2.48 -20.97
C TRP A 460 -2.71 2.51 -22.51
N GLY A 461 -3.90 2.55 -23.10
CA GLY A 461 -4.07 2.77 -24.53
C GLY A 461 -4.18 1.51 -25.39
N VAL A 462 -3.66 0.37 -24.94
CA VAL A 462 -3.74 -0.90 -25.68
C VAL A 462 -5.10 -1.56 -25.44
N TRP A 463 -5.84 -1.79 -26.51
CA TRP A 463 -7.17 -2.39 -26.45
C TRP A 463 -7.22 -3.80 -27.03
N ARG A 464 -6.27 -4.12 -27.94
CA ARG A 464 -6.14 -5.43 -28.61
C ARG A 464 -4.68 -5.92 -28.56
N PRO A 465 -4.42 -7.23 -28.56
CA PRO A 465 -3.06 -7.76 -28.57
C PRO A 465 -2.21 -7.33 -29.75
N ASP A 466 -2.80 -7.25 -30.96
CA ASP A 466 -2.11 -6.82 -32.17
C ASP A 466 -1.62 -5.37 -32.09
N GLU A 467 -2.32 -4.51 -31.40
CA GLU A 467 -1.85 -3.13 -31.15
C GLU A 467 -0.53 -3.15 -30.34
N TYR A 468 -0.41 -4.03 -29.33
CA TYR A 468 0.82 -4.16 -28.58
C TYR A 468 1.97 -4.76 -29.41
N TRP A 469 1.70 -5.75 -30.25
CA TRP A 469 2.70 -6.33 -31.12
C TRP A 469 3.30 -5.32 -32.09
N ASN A 470 2.49 -4.39 -32.60
CA ASN A 470 2.97 -3.27 -33.43
C ASN A 470 3.92 -2.34 -32.64
N LEU A 471 3.61 -2.07 -31.36
CA LEU A 471 4.50 -1.30 -30.48
C LEU A 471 5.84 -2.03 -30.29
N LEU A 472 5.78 -3.33 -29.95
CA LEU A 472 6.95 -4.15 -29.70
C LEU A 472 7.84 -4.27 -30.94
N ALA A 473 7.26 -4.51 -32.11
CA ALA A 473 8.00 -4.60 -33.37
C ALA A 473 8.76 -3.32 -33.71
N ALA A 474 8.15 -2.17 -33.46
CA ALA A 474 8.83 -0.88 -33.67
C ALA A 474 9.97 -0.68 -32.67
N GLY A 475 9.75 -1.03 -31.39
CA GLY A 475 10.78 -0.95 -30.35
C GLY A 475 11.96 -1.88 -30.61
N ALA A 476 11.69 -3.16 -30.87
CA ALA A 476 12.73 -4.15 -31.15
C ALA A 476 13.58 -3.78 -32.36
N ARG A 477 12.95 -3.25 -33.43
CA ARG A 477 13.70 -2.75 -34.60
C ARG A 477 14.55 -1.54 -34.26
N ALA A 478 14.05 -0.56 -33.50
CA ALA A 478 14.81 0.62 -33.12
C ALA A 478 16.05 0.25 -32.28
N VAL A 479 15.87 -0.62 -31.29
CA VAL A 479 16.98 -1.08 -30.44
C VAL A 479 18.00 -1.88 -31.28
N GLY A 480 17.57 -2.88 -32.04
CA GLY A 480 18.48 -3.70 -32.84
C GLY A 480 19.18 -2.97 -33.99
N ALA A 481 18.60 -1.85 -34.48
CA ALA A 481 19.24 -1.00 -35.49
C ALA A 481 20.28 -0.06 -34.88
N ALA A 482 20.05 0.40 -33.64
CA ALA A 482 20.96 1.27 -32.92
C ALA A 482 22.13 0.51 -32.27
N ASP A 483 21.85 -0.67 -31.71
CA ASP A 483 22.85 -1.54 -31.08
C ASP A 483 22.44 -3.02 -31.18
N ARG A 484 23.36 -3.85 -31.70
CA ARG A 484 23.13 -5.30 -31.83
C ARG A 484 23.11 -6.03 -30.47
N ASP A 485 23.76 -5.47 -29.46
CA ASP A 485 23.82 -6.00 -28.10
C ASP A 485 22.72 -5.41 -27.20
N GLY A 486 21.89 -4.53 -27.77
CA GLY A 486 20.75 -3.92 -27.10
C GLY A 486 19.72 -4.96 -26.63
N CYS A 487 19.30 -4.87 -25.38
CA CYS A 487 18.39 -5.81 -24.72
C CYS A 487 16.96 -5.30 -24.70
N VAL A 488 16.01 -6.07 -25.22
CA VAL A 488 14.60 -5.75 -25.27
C VAL A 488 13.82 -6.55 -24.23
N LEU A 489 13.10 -5.87 -23.35
CA LEU A 489 12.18 -6.44 -22.38
C LEU A 489 10.71 -6.28 -22.83
N ALA A 490 9.91 -7.34 -22.68
CA ALA A 490 8.48 -7.35 -23.00
C ALA A 490 7.75 -8.48 -22.22
N PRO A 491 6.43 -8.49 -22.11
CA PRO A 491 5.44 -7.46 -22.45
C PRO A 491 5.00 -6.59 -21.26
N ALA A 492 5.58 -6.67 -20.06
CA ALA A 492 5.21 -5.92 -18.85
C ALA A 492 3.72 -6.06 -18.47
N VAL A 493 3.19 -7.27 -18.49
CA VAL A 493 1.81 -7.57 -18.07
C VAL A 493 1.64 -7.28 -16.59
N ILE A 494 0.63 -6.48 -16.23
CA ILE A 494 0.34 -6.13 -14.83
C ILE A 494 -0.55 -7.18 -14.16
N ASP A 495 -0.28 -7.48 -12.90
CA ASP A 495 -0.87 -8.54 -12.08
C ASP A 495 -0.54 -9.94 -12.63
N PHE A 496 -0.89 -10.98 -11.88
CA PHE A 496 -0.71 -12.35 -12.35
C PHE A 496 -1.85 -12.77 -13.27
N GLU A 497 -1.69 -12.49 -14.55
CA GLU A 497 -2.60 -12.85 -15.64
C GLU A 497 -1.86 -13.72 -16.68
N PRO A 498 -1.54 -15.00 -16.36
CA PRO A 498 -0.71 -15.83 -17.22
C PRO A 498 -1.33 -16.09 -18.61
N HIS A 499 -2.66 -16.03 -18.73
CA HIS A 499 -3.35 -16.11 -20.02
C HIS A 499 -3.08 -14.89 -20.91
N ALA A 500 -3.03 -13.68 -20.32
CA ALA A 500 -2.70 -12.48 -21.06
C ALA A 500 -1.23 -12.48 -21.47
N THR A 501 -0.32 -12.85 -20.56
CA THR A 501 1.11 -13.03 -20.87
C THR A 501 1.28 -14.02 -22.00
N ALA A 502 0.72 -15.23 -21.88
CA ALA A 502 0.83 -16.27 -22.91
C ALA A 502 0.32 -15.78 -24.28
N GLY A 503 -0.84 -15.08 -24.31
CA GLY A 503 -1.38 -14.55 -25.55
C GLY A 503 -0.48 -13.49 -26.23
N LEU A 504 0.28 -12.72 -25.45
CA LEU A 504 1.15 -11.66 -25.95
C LEU A 504 2.54 -12.17 -26.40
N VAL A 505 3.05 -13.28 -25.83
CA VAL A 505 4.38 -13.82 -26.14
C VAL A 505 4.37 -14.98 -27.14
N HIS A 506 3.23 -15.27 -27.76
CA HIS A 506 3.05 -16.31 -28.76
C HIS A 506 2.46 -15.73 -30.05
N SER A 507 2.99 -14.62 -30.54
CA SER A 507 2.62 -14.05 -31.84
C SER A 507 3.08 -14.96 -32.99
N GLY A 508 4.26 -15.55 -32.83
CA GLY A 508 4.93 -16.40 -33.81
C GLY A 508 5.52 -15.62 -34.98
N LEU A 509 5.72 -14.30 -34.81
CA LEU A 509 6.32 -13.44 -35.84
C LEU A 509 7.71 -12.96 -35.41
N PRO A 510 8.75 -13.10 -36.27
CA PRO A 510 10.13 -12.75 -35.92
C PRO A 510 10.33 -11.31 -35.46
N GLU A 511 9.55 -10.37 -36.00
CA GLU A 511 9.60 -8.96 -35.66
C GLU A 511 9.11 -8.63 -34.26
N HIS A 512 8.48 -9.60 -33.56
CA HIS A 512 8.00 -9.45 -32.18
C HIS A 512 8.97 -10.06 -31.14
N ARG A 513 10.20 -10.40 -31.57
CA ARG A 513 11.19 -10.98 -30.65
C ARG A 513 11.65 -9.96 -29.60
N PHE A 514 11.87 -10.48 -28.42
CA PHE A 514 12.43 -9.79 -27.26
C PHE A 514 13.32 -10.74 -26.45
N ASP A 515 14.14 -10.22 -25.54
CA ASP A 515 15.18 -10.99 -24.88
C ASP A 515 14.77 -11.51 -23.50
N ILE A 516 14.05 -10.70 -22.72
CA ILE A 516 13.71 -11.01 -21.34
C ILE A 516 12.22 -10.78 -21.09
N LEU A 517 11.57 -11.75 -20.44
CA LEU A 517 10.17 -11.61 -20.07
C LEU A 517 10.01 -10.66 -18.87
N ALA A 518 9.38 -9.52 -19.12
CA ALA A 518 9.04 -8.53 -18.11
C ALA A 518 7.62 -8.75 -17.56
N SER A 519 7.46 -8.56 -16.26
CA SER A 519 6.16 -8.59 -15.60
C SER A 519 6.03 -7.53 -14.52
N GLN A 520 4.83 -6.99 -14.33
CA GLN A 520 4.49 -6.11 -13.21
C GLN A 520 3.71 -6.94 -12.19
N LEU A 521 4.46 -7.72 -11.40
CA LEU A 521 3.89 -8.83 -10.62
C LEU A 521 3.44 -8.40 -9.24
N TYR A 522 2.26 -7.82 -9.16
CA TYR A 522 1.62 -7.46 -7.91
C TYR A 522 1.01 -8.66 -7.19
N VAL A 523 0.96 -8.58 -5.86
CA VAL A 523 0.29 -9.60 -5.05
C VAL A 523 -1.23 -9.45 -5.16
N ASP A 524 -1.95 -10.58 -5.20
CA ASP A 524 -3.40 -10.59 -5.28
C ASP A 524 -4.02 -9.79 -4.14
N ARG A 525 -4.88 -8.83 -4.50
CA ARG A 525 -5.52 -7.88 -3.58
C ARG A 525 -4.54 -7.14 -2.67
N ARG A 526 -3.29 -7.00 -3.07
CA ARG A 526 -2.22 -6.38 -2.29
C ARG A 526 -2.14 -6.92 -0.85
N GLY A 527 -2.38 -8.23 -0.70
CA GLY A 527 -2.18 -8.96 0.54
C GLY A 527 -0.70 -9.15 0.87
N ALA A 528 -0.40 -10.01 1.86
CA ALA A 528 0.98 -10.39 2.17
C ALA A 528 1.67 -11.03 0.95
N PRO A 529 3.01 -10.94 0.80
CA PRO A 529 3.75 -11.51 -0.32
C PRO A 529 3.44 -12.98 -0.58
N GLU A 530 3.19 -13.75 0.47
CA GLU A 530 2.86 -15.18 0.42
C GLU A 530 1.42 -15.47 -0.02
N ASN A 531 0.62 -14.42 -0.32
CA ASN A 531 -0.78 -14.59 -0.68
C ASN A 531 -0.92 -15.33 -2.01
N ARG A 532 -1.71 -16.40 -1.99
CA ARG A 532 -1.91 -17.25 -3.18
C ARG A 532 -3.00 -16.69 -4.09
N GLN A 533 -2.73 -16.77 -5.40
CA GLN A 533 -3.68 -16.47 -6.47
C GLN A 533 -3.77 -17.68 -7.40
N LEU A 534 -4.96 -18.18 -7.68
CA LEU A 534 -5.17 -19.39 -8.48
C LEU A 534 -4.34 -20.61 -8.01
N GLY A 535 -4.05 -20.68 -6.70
CA GLY A 535 -3.24 -21.73 -6.10
C GLY A 535 -1.73 -21.49 -6.11
N PHE A 536 -1.24 -20.44 -6.78
CA PHE A 536 0.18 -20.09 -6.88
C PHE A 536 0.55 -19.00 -5.85
N ASP A 537 1.60 -19.26 -5.07
CA ASP A 537 2.33 -18.23 -4.32
C ASP A 537 3.31 -17.48 -5.24
N LEU A 538 4.11 -16.55 -4.71
CA LEU A 538 5.00 -15.72 -5.52
C LEU A 538 6.00 -16.59 -6.33
N ALA A 539 6.65 -17.55 -5.70
CA ALA A 539 7.58 -18.47 -6.39
C ALA A 539 6.86 -19.29 -7.48
N GLY A 540 5.64 -19.75 -7.19
CA GLY A 540 4.83 -20.46 -8.19
C GLY A 540 4.43 -19.59 -9.38
N LYS A 541 4.12 -18.31 -9.14
CA LYS A 541 3.82 -17.33 -10.20
C LYS A 541 5.05 -17.08 -11.08
N LEU A 542 6.22 -16.87 -10.48
CA LEU A 542 7.49 -16.69 -11.20
C LEU A 542 7.85 -17.94 -12.01
N ALA A 543 7.64 -19.13 -11.45
CA ALA A 543 7.86 -20.39 -12.18
C ALA A 543 6.95 -20.52 -13.43
N VAL A 544 5.68 -20.08 -13.35
CA VAL A 544 4.79 -20.03 -14.52
C VAL A 544 5.30 -19.04 -15.56
N LEU A 545 5.72 -17.84 -15.16
CA LEU A 545 6.22 -16.82 -16.07
C LEU A 545 7.51 -17.28 -16.76
N ARG A 546 8.46 -17.85 -16.03
CA ARG A 546 9.70 -18.39 -16.59
C ARG A 546 9.45 -19.56 -17.55
N ALA A 547 8.50 -20.45 -17.21
CA ALA A 547 8.10 -21.53 -18.09
C ALA A 547 7.40 -21.03 -19.37
N LEU A 548 6.66 -19.92 -19.29
CA LEU A 548 6.09 -19.25 -20.46
C LEU A 548 7.19 -18.63 -21.33
N ALA A 549 8.17 -17.93 -20.75
CA ALA A 549 9.29 -17.37 -21.47
C ALA A 549 10.04 -18.46 -22.26
N ARG A 550 10.37 -19.57 -21.61
CA ARG A 550 11.06 -20.73 -22.24
C ARG A 550 10.31 -21.34 -23.43
N ARG A 551 8.97 -21.26 -23.43
CA ARG A 551 8.11 -21.82 -24.48
C ARG A 551 7.68 -20.81 -25.52
N ALA A 552 7.89 -19.53 -25.22
CA ALA A 552 7.47 -18.46 -26.12
C ALA A 552 8.39 -18.40 -27.35
N PRO A 553 7.86 -18.51 -28.55
CA PRO A 553 8.67 -18.36 -29.77
C PRO A 553 9.23 -16.95 -29.92
N ASP A 554 8.57 -15.97 -29.30
CA ASP A 554 8.93 -14.57 -29.37
C ASP A 554 9.99 -14.18 -28.32
N CYS A 555 10.30 -15.03 -27.33
CA CYS A 555 11.30 -14.77 -26.29
C CYS A 555 12.62 -15.47 -26.57
N ALA A 556 13.73 -14.72 -26.60
CA ALA A 556 15.04 -15.25 -26.91
C ALA A 556 15.67 -16.05 -25.74
N SER A 557 15.20 -15.86 -24.51
CA SER A 557 15.72 -16.53 -23.33
C SER A 557 14.60 -16.99 -22.38
N ASP A 558 14.95 -17.76 -21.32
CA ASP A 558 14.02 -18.09 -20.25
C ASP A 558 14.14 -17.14 -19.05
N ARG A 559 14.81 -16.01 -19.21
CA ARG A 559 15.01 -14.99 -18.19
C ARG A 559 13.72 -14.26 -17.88
N SER A 560 13.51 -13.92 -16.61
CA SER A 560 12.30 -13.20 -16.16
C SER A 560 12.66 -12.12 -15.15
N TRP A 561 12.14 -10.91 -15.37
CA TRP A 561 12.29 -9.76 -14.48
C TRP A 561 10.95 -9.28 -13.98
N VAL A 562 10.91 -8.84 -12.71
CA VAL A 562 9.76 -8.14 -12.15
C VAL A 562 10.04 -6.64 -12.23
N THR A 563 9.53 -6.01 -13.28
CA THR A 563 9.79 -4.60 -13.57
C THR A 563 8.94 -3.64 -12.75
N GLU A 564 7.94 -4.15 -12.02
CA GLU A 564 7.14 -3.31 -11.13
C GLU A 564 6.47 -4.17 -10.06
N PHE A 565 6.65 -3.78 -8.79
CA PHE A 565 5.84 -4.22 -7.67
C PHE A 565 5.79 -3.14 -6.57
N ASN A 566 4.71 -3.05 -5.82
CA ASN A 566 4.58 -2.22 -4.62
C ASN A 566 3.33 -2.57 -3.80
N TRP A 567 3.16 -1.85 -2.70
CA TRP A 567 1.91 -1.77 -1.93
C TRP A 567 1.49 -0.31 -1.79
N PRO A 568 0.27 0.05 -2.24
CA PRO A 568 -0.22 1.42 -2.09
C PRO A 568 -0.47 1.72 -0.62
N LEU A 569 -0.17 2.96 -0.24
CA LEU A 569 -0.40 3.48 1.10
C LEU A 569 -1.81 4.05 1.24
N ARG A 570 -2.28 4.23 2.48
CA ARG A 570 -3.56 4.87 2.79
C ARG A 570 -3.47 6.39 2.69
N GLU A 571 -2.92 6.87 1.60
CA GLU A 571 -2.61 8.29 1.35
C GLU A 571 -3.74 9.06 0.66
N GLY A 572 -4.98 8.69 0.91
CA GLY A 572 -6.13 9.41 0.41
C GLY A 572 -6.21 9.43 -1.12
N PRO A 573 -6.26 10.63 -1.74
CA PRO A 573 -6.36 10.78 -3.19
C PRO A 573 -5.09 10.32 -3.93
N HIS A 574 -3.96 10.26 -3.25
CA HIS A 574 -2.69 9.82 -3.83
C HIS A 574 -2.55 8.29 -3.93
N ALA A 575 -3.50 7.52 -3.38
CA ALA A 575 -3.43 6.06 -3.45
C ALA A 575 -3.72 5.55 -4.88
N PRO A 576 -2.77 4.85 -5.55
CA PRO A 576 -2.94 4.40 -6.93
C PRO A 576 -3.97 3.28 -7.09
N ALA A 577 -4.34 2.63 -6.00
CA ALA A 577 -5.28 1.52 -5.98
C ALA A 577 -6.42 1.75 -4.97
N GLY A 578 -7.48 0.96 -5.10
CA GLY A 578 -8.66 1.09 -4.24
C GLY A 578 -8.35 0.78 -2.76
N ARG A 579 -9.18 1.30 -1.88
CA ARG A 579 -9.07 1.28 -0.41
C ARG A 579 -8.82 -0.08 0.23
N ASP A 580 -9.32 -1.14 -0.39
CA ASP A 580 -9.25 -2.51 0.17
C ASP A 580 -7.86 -3.15 0.05
N VAL A 581 -6.96 -2.52 -0.70
CA VAL A 581 -5.60 -3.02 -0.97
C VAL A 581 -4.49 -2.13 -0.40
N ALA A 582 -4.84 -0.94 0.12
CA ALA A 582 -3.88 -0.03 0.74
C ALA A 582 -3.47 -0.51 2.14
N VAL A 583 -2.20 -0.37 2.45
CA VAL A 583 -1.57 -0.73 3.74
C VAL A 583 -1.06 0.52 4.47
N ASP A 584 -0.62 0.37 5.70
CA ASP A 584 0.19 1.37 6.40
C ASP A 584 1.67 1.24 6.00
N GLU A 585 2.47 2.26 6.34
CA GLU A 585 3.89 2.32 5.97
C GLU A 585 4.71 1.18 6.58
N ASP A 586 4.39 0.76 7.81
CA ASP A 586 5.08 -0.34 8.49
C ASP A 586 4.81 -1.69 7.80
N THR A 587 3.57 -1.94 7.42
CA THR A 587 3.19 -3.11 6.64
C THR A 587 3.84 -3.09 5.25
N GLN A 588 3.92 -1.91 4.59
CA GLN A 588 4.56 -1.75 3.30
C GLN A 588 6.04 -2.15 3.37
N ALA A 589 6.77 -1.64 4.36
CA ALA A 589 8.18 -1.94 4.58
C ALA A 589 8.44 -3.43 4.84
N SER A 590 7.61 -4.07 5.68
CA SER A 590 7.71 -5.50 5.96
C SER A 590 7.45 -6.35 4.70
N TYR A 591 6.47 -5.95 3.89
CA TYR A 591 6.12 -6.67 2.67
C TYR A 591 7.17 -6.51 1.57
N LEU A 592 7.84 -5.35 1.49
CA LEU A 592 8.94 -5.11 0.57
C LEU A 592 10.05 -6.15 0.78
N VAL A 593 10.59 -6.26 2.00
CA VAL A 593 11.69 -7.19 2.30
C VAL A 593 11.30 -8.63 2.01
N ARG A 594 10.11 -9.04 2.45
CA ARG A 594 9.59 -10.40 2.25
C ARG A 594 9.42 -10.73 0.77
N TYR A 595 8.91 -9.77 -0.03
CA TYR A 595 8.76 -9.95 -1.47
C TYR A 595 10.10 -10.11 -2.18
N CYS A 596 11.07 -9.24 -1.89
CA CYS A 596 12.40 -9.29 -2.48
C CYS A 596 13.10 -10.63 -2.21
N LEU A 597 13.05 -11.10 -0.97
CA LEU A 597 13.63 -12.40 -0.59
C LEU A 597 12.90 -13.57 -1.28
N GLU A 598 11.57 -13.57 -1.31
CA GLU A 598 10.78 -14.62 -1.96
C GLU A 598 10.97 -14.63 -3.50
N ALA A 599 11.20 -13.47 -4.12
CA ALA A 599 11.39 -13.38 -5.56
C ALA A 599 12.82 -13.73 -5.99
N LEU A 600 13.83 -13.05 -5.42
CA LEU A 600 15.23 -13.21 -5.79
C LEU A 600 15.83 -14.48 -5.21
N GLY A 601 15.52 -14.84 -3.96
CA GLY A 601 16.04 -16.02 -3.28
C GLY A 601 15.58 -17.37 -3.86
N THR A 602 14.71 -17.38 -4.87
CA THR A 602 14.33 -18.57 -5.63
C THR A 602 15.12 -18.75 -6.91
N GLY A 603 15.87 -17.73 -7.36
CA GLY A 603 16.54 -17.70 -8.66
C GLY A 603 15.59 -17.68 -9.87
N LEU A 604 14.27 -17.54 -9.64
CA LEU A 604 13.26 -17.52 -10.70
C LEU A 604 13.07 -16.13 -11.31
N ALA A 605 13.38 -15.08 -10.56
CA ALA A 605 13.49 -13.70 -11.04
C ALA A 605 14.94 -13.24 -10.88
N GLU A 606 15.50 -12.59 -11.90
CA GLU A 606 16.86 -12.04 -11.85
C GLU A 606 16.89 -10.62 -11.33
N ARG A 607 15.82 -9.85 -11.57
CA ARG A 607 15.68 -8.46 -11.15
C ARG A 607 14.28 -8.19 -10.62
N VAL A 608 14.18 -7.32 -9.60
CA VAL A 608 12.92 -6.81 -9.07
C VAL A 608 13.03 -5.31 -8.87
N PHE A 609 12.04 -4.54 -9.33
CA PHE A 609 12.04 -3.09 -9.24
C PHE A 609 10.86 -2.59 -8.40
N TRP A 610 11.17 -1.86 -7.33
CA TRP A 610 10.14 -1.20 -6.55
C TRP A 610 9.60 0.03 -7.29
N TRP A 611 8.32 0.05 -7.53
CA TRP A 611 7.64 1.19 -8.12
C TRP A 611 6.96 2.02 -7.02
N GLN A 612 7.40 3.19 -6.66
CA GLN A 612 8.36 4.12 -7.22
C GLN A 612 9.31 4.60 -6.10
N LEU A 613 10.50 5.14 -6.43
CA LEU A 613 11.44 5.68 -5.44
C LEU A 613 10.81 6.83 -4.66
N ALA A 614 10.32 7.87 -5.33
CA ALA A 614 9.64 9.00 -4.71
C ALA A 614 8.20 9.12 -5.24
N ALA A 615 7.21 8.99 -4.36
CA ALA A 615 5.81 9.20 -4.70
C ALA A 615 4.94 9.30 -3.44
N ALA A 616 3.91 10.14 -3.48
CA ALA A 616 3.02 10.37 -2.35
C ALA A 616 2.25 9.12 -1.90
N GLY A 617 1.78 8.29 -2.83
CA GLY A 617 0.84 7.19 -2.55
C GLY A 617 1.48 5.81 -2.35
N TYR A 618 2.77 5.62 -2.66
CA TYR A 618 3.40 4.29 -2.68
C TYR A 618 4.93 4.32 -2.72
N GLY A 619 5.55 5.50 -2.82
CA GLY A 619 7.00 5.66 -2.89
C GLY A 619 7.72 5.23 -1.62
N LEU A 620 9.01 4.95 -1.75
CA LEU A 620 9.93 4.79 -0.62
C LEU A 620 10.15 6.13 0.09
N ILE A 621 10.08 7.21 -0.68
CA ILE A 621 10.20 8.59 -0.23
C ILE A 621 8.88 9.30 -0.44
N ASP A 622 8.49 10.13 0.52
CA ASP A 622 7.37 11.07 0.40
C ASP A 622 7.91 12.44 -0.02
N PRO A 623 7.61 12.91 -1.23
CA PRO A 623 8.14 14.18 -1.73
C PRO A 623 7.37 15.41 -1.25
N ARG A 624 6.32 15.26 -0.42
CA ARG A 624 5.48 16.37 0.03
C ARG A 624 6.08 17.10 1.25
N GLY A 625 5.79 18.38 1.40
CA GLY A 625 6.11 19.15 2.60
C GLY A 625 7.46 19.84 2.62
N GLY A 626 8.08 20.08 1.46
CA GLY A 626 9.31 20.89 1.34
C GLY A 626 10.61 20.16 1.69
N GLY A 627 10.56 18.83 1.85
CA GLY A 627 11.70 17.95 2.04
C GLY A 627 11.35 16.51 1.73
N LEU A 628 12.35 15.70 1.40
CA LEU A 628 12.16 14.29 1.09
C LEU A 628 12.10 13.46 2.38
N ARG A 629 10.90 13.03 2.77
CA ARG A 629 10.72 12.15 3.92
C ARG A 629 10.96 10.69 3.54
N ARG A 630 12.06 10.12 4.00
CA ARG A 630 12.35 8.68 3.88
C ARG A 630 11.35 7.89 4.72
N ARG A 631 10.61 6.96 4.10
CA ARG A 631 9.64 6.09 4.78
C ARG A 631 10.30 4.85 5.37
N PRO A 632 9.65 4.11 6.29
CA PRO A 632 10.17 2.82 6.78
C PRO A 632 10.56 1.85 5.66
N ALA A 633 9.83 1.84 4.53
CA ALA A 633 10.16 1.00 3.38
C ALA A 633 11.50 1.36 2.72
N TYR A 634 11.93 2.64 2.78
CA TYR A 634 13.24 3.07 2.34
C TYR A 634 14.35 2.48 3.23
N LEU A 635 14.20 2.62 4.54
CA LEU A 635 15.16 2.08 5.51
C LEU A 635 15.26 0.55 5.40
N ALA A 636 14.13 -0.11 5.24
CA ALA A 636 14.04 -1.56 5.07
C ALA A 636 14.74 -2.06 3.78
N LEU A 637 14.62 -1.34 2.66
CA LEU A 637 15.34 -1.66 1.43
C LEU A 637 16.84 -1.45 1.57
N ARG A 638 17.24 -0.32 2.16
CA ARG A 638 18.64 -0.01 2.46
C ARG A 638 19.26 -1.10 3.34
N GLN A 639 18.60 -1.47 4.43
CA GLN A 639 19.05 -2.53 5.32
C GLN A 639 19.19 -3.88 4.58
N LEU A 640 18.18 -4.26 3.81
CA LEU A 640 18.21 -5.50 3.03
C LEU A 640 19.40 -5.53 2.07
N ARG A 641 19.62 -4.43 1.33
CA ARG A 641 20.73 -4.33 0.38
C ARG A 641 22.09 -4.37 1.08
N HIS A 642 22.23 -3.57 2.16
CA HIS A 642 23.49 -3.48 2.92
C HIS A 642 23.86 -4.83 3.56
N VAL A 643 22.89 -5.47 4.22
CA VAL A 643 23.13 -6.71 4.96
C VAL A 643 23.38 -7.90 4.03
N LEU A 644 22.74 -7.96 2.87
CA LEU A 644 22.84 -9.11 1.97
C LEU A 644 23.77 -8.91 0.77
N ALA A 645 24.50 -7.80 0.71
CA ALA A 645 25.45 -7.52 -0.36
C ALA A 645 26.50 -8.64 -0.51
N GLY A 646 26.63 -9.18 -1.73
CA GLY A 646 27.59 -10.24 -2.05
C GLY A 646 27.31 -11.61 -1.41
N ALA A 647 26.15 -11.78 -0.77
CA ALA A 647 25.77 -13.06 -0.18
C ALA A 647 25.30 -14.08 -1.22
N GLY A 648 25.54 -15.34 -0.93
CA GLY A 648 24.73 -16.43 -1.48
C GLY A 648 23.56 -16.70 -0.56
N VAL A 649 22.34 -16.58 -1.07
CA VAL A 649 21.11 -16.73 -0.29
C VAL A 649 20.49 -18.12 -0.51
N GLU A 650 20.03 -18.72 0.57
CA GLU A 650 19.38 -20.01 0.58
C GLU A 650 18.08 -19.96 1.38
N ARG A 651 17.06 -20.64 0.90
CA ARG A 651 15.80 -20.74 1.64
C ARG A 651 15.90 -21.69 2.83
N LEU A 652 15.45 -21.27 3.99
CA LEU A 652 15.41 -22.11 5.19
C LEU A 652 14.16 -23.00 5.22
N ARG A 653 14.34 -24.24 5.71
CA ARG A 653 13.24 -25.15 6.05
C ARG A 653 12.83 -24.88 7.50
N LEU A 654 11.69 -24.23 7.67
CA LEU A 654 11.19 -23.74 8.96
C LEU A 654 9.81 -24.33 9.25
N PRO A 655 9.39 -24.33 10.53
CA PRO A 655 8.06 -24.79 10.91
C PRO A 655 6.94 -24.01 10.21
N PRO A 656 5.75 -24.60 10.05
CA PRO A 656 4.60 -23.90 9.48
C PRO A 656 4.30 -22.58 10.18
N GLY A 657 4.13 -21.52 9.41
CA GLY A 657 3.87 -20.16 9.93
C GLY A 657 5.13 -19.31 10.11
N VAL A 658 6.32 -19.87 9.90
CA VAL A 658 7.59 -19.12 9.85
C VAL A 658 8.21 -19.27 8.47
N ARG A 659 8.80 -18.20 7.97
CA ARG A 659 9.57 -18.19 6.73
C ARG A 659 10.88 -17.48 6.92
N GLY A 660 11.88 -17.81 6.10
CA GLY A 660 13.17 -17.15 6.14
C GLY A 660 14.16 -17.68 5.14
N TYR A 661 15.23 -16.93 5.04
CA TYR A 661 16.38 -17.19 4.20
C TYR A 661 17.66 -17.06 5.02
N ARG A 662 18.68 -17.84 4.71
CA ARG A 662 20.03 -17.61 5.21
C ARG A 662 20.89 -17.00 4.12
N ALA A 663 21.66 -16.02 4.48
CA ALA A 663 22.66 -15.38 3.65
C ALA A 663 24.04 -15.82 4.13
N LEU A 664 24.88 -16.25 3.21
CA LEU A 664 26.13 -16.92 3.48
C LEU A 664 27.31 -16.21 2.79
N TRP A 665 28.36 -15.92 3.56
CA TRP A 665 29.67 -15.51 3.10
C TRP A 665 30.72 -16.46 3.68
N PRO A 666 31.98 -16.39 3.24
CA PRO A 666 33.07 -17.04 3.95
C PRO A 666 33.10 -16.59 5.42
N GLY A 667 32.89 -17.53 6.34
CA GLY A 667 32.94 -17.26 7.79
C GLY A 667 31.76 -16.51 8.42
N ARG A 668 30.73 -16.11 7.67
CA ARG A 668 29.56 -15.36 8.19
C ARG A 668 28.26 -15.93 7.70
N GLU A 669 27.28 -15.99 8.59
CA GLU A 669 25.88 -16.36 8.27
C GLU A 669 24.91 -15.37 8.92
N ILE A 670 23.94 -14.89 8.13
CA ILE A 670 22.81 -14.11 8.60
C ILE A 670 21.52 -14.82 8.21
N GLN A 671 20.63 -15.01 9.15
CA GLN A 671 19.28 -15.52 8.91
C GLN A 671 18.27 -14.39 8.93
N VAL A 672 17.43 -14.28 7.90
CA VAL A 672 16.34 -13.30 7.82
C VAL A 672 15.03 -14.04 7.99
N LEU A 673 14.33 -13.81 9.11
CA LEU A 673 13.18 -14.59 9.53
C LEU A 673 11.94 -13.72 9.74
N TRP A 674 10.75 -14.27 9.48
CA TRP A 674 9.47 -13.62 9.79
C TRP A 674 8.35 -14.63 10.00
N ALA A 675 7.30 -14.22 10.75
CA ALA A 675 6.08 -14.99 10.90
C ALA A 675 5.06 -14.61 9.81
N THR A 676 4.42 -15.60 9.20
CA THR A 676 3.38 -15.38 8.19
C THR A 676 1.97 -15.34 8.80
N ASP A 677 1.80 -15.80 10.03
CA ASP A 677 0.58 -15.68 10.78
C ASP A 677 0.63 -14.42 11.68
N ARG A 678 -0.56 -13.88 11.98
CA ARG A 678 -0.68 -12.68 12.83
C ARG A 678 -0.60 -13.01 14.35
N ARG A 679 -0.32 -14.26 14.69
CA ARG A 679 -0.40 -14.73 16.09
C ARG A 679 0.90 -14.57 16.87
N GLY A 680 1.91 -13.88 16.33
CA GLY A 680 3.21 -13.72 16.98
C GLY A 680 3.68 -15.05 17.59
N ARG A 681 4.64 -15.71 16.99
CA ARG A 681 5.22 -16.92 17.55
C ARG A 681 6.57 -16.57 18.14
N SER A 682 6.82 -16.97 19.35
CA SER A 682 8.18 -17.06 19.85
C SER A 682 8.86 -18.18 19.07
N PHE A 683 9.84 -17.85 18.29
CA PHE A 683 10.68 -18.79 17.56
C PHE A 683 12.08 -18.70 18.15
N TRP A 684 12.61 -19.83 18.53
CA TRP A 684 13.98 -19.95 19.00
C TRP A 684 14.80 -20.47 17.83
N PRO A 685 15.70 -19.65 17.24
CA PRO A 685 16.61 -20.19 16.25
C PRO A 685 17.44 -21.31 16.92
N PRO A 686 17.60 -22.47 16.25
CA PRO A 686 18.35 -23.59 16.81
C PRO A 686 19.87 -23.34 16.90
N VAL A 687 20.29 -22.10 16.79
CA VAL A 687 21.67 -21.61 16.73
C VAL A 687 21.83 -20.39 17.60
N ARG A 688 23.01 -20.20 18.19
CA ARG A 688 23.30 -19.04 19.02
C ARG A 688 23.33 -17.77 18.19
N VAL A 689 22.52 -16.77 18.56
CA VAL A 689 22.46 -15.46 17.93
C VAL A 689 23.58 -14.58 18.52
N ARG A 690 24.43 -14.04 17.67
CA ARG A 690 25.50 -13.09 18.04
C ARG A 690 24.99 -11.67 18.08
N ARG A 691 24.25 -11.29 17.02
CA ARG A 691 23.64 -9.96 16.87
C ARG A 691 22.29 -10.10 16.19
N ALA A 692 21.38 -9.22 16.51
CA ALA A 692 20.09 -9.13 15.83
C ALA A 692 19.80 -7.70 15.46
N TRP A 693 19.17 -7.51 14.30
CA TRP A 693 18.66 -6.22 13.84
C TRP A 693 17.19 -6.38 13.46
N ASP A 694 16.43 -5.33 13.67
CA ASP A 694 15.09 -5.26 13.14
C ASP A 694 15.12 -5.01 11.61
N ARG A 695 13.94 -4.93 11.01
CA ARG A 695 13.76 -4.71 9.58
C ARG A 695 14.43 -3.40 9.09
N ASP A 696 14.47 -2.38 9.91
CA ASP A 696 14.93 -1.03 9.55
C ASP A 696 16.42 -0.81 9.89
N GLY A 697 17.07 -1.84 10.47
CA GLY A 697 18.51 -1.84 10.78
C GLY A 697 18.85 -1.40 12.20
N LEU A 698 17.85 -1.24 13.08
CA LEU A 698 18.10 -0.95 14.49
C LEU A 698 18.48 -2.24 15.22
N GLU A 699 19.46 -2.15 16.11
CA GLU A 699 19.91 -3.31 16.89
C GLU A 699 18.80 -3.78 17.84
N ALA A 700 18.45 -5.07 17.75
CA ALA A 700 17.34 -5.67 18.51
C ALA A 700 17.82 -6.47 19.73
N GLY A 701 19.09 -6.28 20.16
CA GLY A 701 19.69 -7.02 21.27
C GLY A 701 20.15 -8.43 20.91
N SER A 702 20.88 -9.08 21.84
CA SER A 702 21.27 -10.50 21.76
C SER A 702 20.35 -11.32 22.66
N GLY A 703 19.61 -12.27 22.12
CA GLY A 703 18.71 -13.13 22.90
C GLY A 703 17.48 -13.56 22.12
N ASP A 704 16.38 -13.82 22.85
CA ASP A 704 15.12 -14.22 22.25
C ASP A 704 14.47 -13.10 21.45
N VAL A 705 14.47 -13.25 20.14
CA VAL A 705 13.82 -12.29 19.23
C VAL A 705 12.45 -12.83 18.83
N PRO A 706 11.36 -12.22 19.29
CA PRO A 706 10.02 -12.66 18.92
C PRO A 706 9.77 -12.38 17.44
N LEU A 707 9.40 -13.41 16.67
CA LEU A 707 9.08 -13.27 15.26
C LEU A 707 7.67 -12.68 15.08
N GLY A 708 7.63 -11.55 14.39
CA GLY A 708 6.42 -10.91 13.91
C GLY A 708 6.31 -10.96 12.38
N PRO A 709 5.33 -10.24 11.80
CA PRO A 709 5.24 -10.05 10.36
C PRO A 709 6.41 -9.22 9.78
N ALA A 710 7.09 -8.41 10.60
CA ALA A 710 8.29 -7.69 10.21
C ALA A 710 9.49 -8.66 10.22
N PRO A 711 10.29 -8.69 9.15
CA PRO A 711 11.51 -9.49 9.12
C PRO A 711 12.53 -9.03 10.16
N VAL A 712 13.26 -9.98 10.74
CA VAL A 712 14.40 -9.74 11.63
C VAL A 712 15.65 -10.39 11.03
N TYR A 713 16.78 -9.76 11.22
CA TYR A 713 18.09 -10.23 10.75
C TYR A 713 18.88 -10.76 11.95
N LEU A 714 19.29 -12.01 11.90
CA LEU A 714 20.00 -12.70 12.97
C LEU A 714 21.39 -13.15 12.46
N GLU A 715 22.43 -12.55 12.96
CA GLU A 715 23.80 -13.06 12.76
C GLU A 715 24.01 -14.23 13.72
N VAL A 716 24.30 -15.39 13.17
CA VAL A 716 24.37 -16.64 13.93
C VAL A 716 25.78 -17.23 13.90
N GLU A 717 26.14 -18.02 14.94
CA GLU A 717 27.34 -18.80 14.92
C GLU A 717 27.23 -19.91 13.89
N ARG A 718 28.12 -19.93 12.91
CA ARG A 718 28.15 -20.98 11.89
C ARG A 718 28.52 -22.32 12.56
N ARG A 719 27.65 -23.31 12.45
CA ARG A 719 28.07 -24.70 12.71
C ARG A 719 29.08 -25.07 11.63
N GLN A 720 30.25 -25.51 12.04
CA GLN A 720 31.16 -26.16 11.09
C GLN A 720 30.42 -27.36 10.53
N GLU A 721 30.06 -27.31 9.25
CA GLU A 721 29.64 -28.55 8.56
C GLU A 721 30.83 -29.52 8.65
N PRO A 722 30.62 -30.74 9.16
CA PRO A 722 31.69 -31.74 9.09
C PRO A 722 32.06 -31.88 7.61
N ASP A 723 33.37 -31.79 7.31
CA ASP A 723 33.92 -32.05 5.99
C ASP A 723 33.41 -33.43 5.54
N VAL A 724 32.41 -33.43 4.66
CA VAL A 724 32.04 -34.65 3.92
C VAL A 724 33.12 -34.86 2.90
N ARG A 725 34.14 -35.67 3.29
CA ARG A 725 35.11 -36.26 2.37
C ARG A 725 34.45 -37.30 1.49
#